data_3978875c5716ea893dbdb3446052e1ac
#
_entry.id   3978875c5716ea893dbdb3446052e1ac
#
_cell.length_a   1.000
_cell.length_b   1.000
_cell.length_c   1.000
_cell.angle_alpha   90.00
_cell.angle_beta   90.00
_cell.angle_gamma   90.00
#
_symmetry.space_group_name_H-M   'P 1'
#
loop_
_entity.id
_entity.type
_entity.pdbx_description
1 polymer ?
#
loop_
_entity_poly.entity_id
_entity_poly.type
_entity_poly.pdbx_seq_one_letter_code
_entity_poly.pdbx_strand_id
1 'polypeptide(L)'
;MKTVKERLVAALQLPVKETLAFYKSSFRGLTEEQVEENRDLYGENIITKGQEDSILKKIYESIINPFTVILLVIALVSLVTNVWLAKPGEEDPTTSIIIVVLVLISGGIRFVQELRSDRAASNLSRLIVNTATVIREGAEQELPIDELVVGDIIKLSAGDMIPADVLLLDSRDFFVQQSGLTGESDAVEKVCLAKSDEQNLDSLLETESLAFMGTNVISGRATALVLVVGDETMMGAIEQTLNTYDEPTSFEREMNSISWLLIRLMLVMVPVVFFINGLTDGDWLEAGVFALSVGVGLTPEMLPMIITASLAKGSIIMAQEKVVIKKLNAIQDLGAIDILCTDKTGTLTQDEIVLEYPLDIHGDLDLAVLRRAFLNSYYQTGLKNLMDRAIINRTEKEAEKHEIVRNLDQTFKKIDELPFDFERRRMSVIVKDDEDVISMVTKGALEEMLAISSHVEYKKRITELTEEIRQEILSEVAQLNEQGLRVLGVSYKSDLEEDYDYEVKDESDMILTGYLAFLDPPKSSAAPAIETLAEYGVATKILTGDNDKVTQAVCEKVGLDVDNILLGVEVDALSDEELSQAVEHTTVFAKLSPDQKARIILQLKANGHKVGYMGDGINDAPSMKVADVGISVDTAVDIAKETADVILLDKDLMVLEKGLVEGRKVYANMTKYIKMTVSSNFGNIFSLLFASIFLPFLPMAPVHLIVLNLVYDLSCIALPFDNVDSEFLKKPRIWSANSITRFMAWIGPISSVFDVLTYLLLYFIIVPMITGGNYQAGSGQAETFITLFQTGWFVESIWTQTMVIYMLRSPKLPFVQSRPALSVIVTTMAAALFVTSLPYSLFASVLKTAPLNGTYFLFLLLIIALYMVSVTLVKHLYIKRYREWL
;
A
#
# COMPACT_ATOMS: atom_id res chain seq x y z
N MET A 1 -4.54 -14.10 38.94
CA MET A 1 -5.04 -12.91 38.25
C MET A 1 -6.50 -13.15 37.85
N LYS A 2 -7.37 -12.14 37.97
CA LYS A 2 -8.74 -12.23 37.44
C LYS A 2 -8.65 -12.33 35.92
N THR A 3 -9.52 -13.10 35.29
CA THR A 3 -9.62 -13.13 33.82
C THR A 3 -9.98 -11.74 33.30
N VAL A 4 -9.65 -11.44 32.02
CA VAL A 4 -9.99 -10.16 31.37
C VAL A 4 -11.49 -9.86 31.51
N LYS A 5 -12.34 -10.87 31.25
CA LYS A 5 -13.79 -10.76 31.41
C LYS A 5 -14.18 -10.37 32.84
N GLU A 6 -13.51 -10.94 33.85
CA GLU A 6 -13.78 -10.57 35.26
C GLU A 6 -13.36 -9.15 35.60
N ARG A 7 -12.31 -8.60 34.94
CA ARG A 7 -11.86 -7.21 35.08
C ARG A 7 -12.87 -6.24 34.48
N LEU A 8 -13.34 -6.51 33.27
CA LEU A 8 -14.35 -5.70 32.59
C LEU A 8 -15.67 -5.69 33.35
N VAL A 9 -16.16 -6.85 33.77
CA VAL A 9 -17.39 -6.98 34.58
C VAL A 9 -17.25 -6.26 35.92
N ALA A 10 -16.11 -6.38 36.61
CA ALA A 10 -15.88 -5.69 37.88
C ALA A 10 -15.88 -4.15 37.70
N ALA A 11 -15.34 -3.64 36.59
CA ALA A 11 -15.35 -2.21 36.29
C ALA A 11 -16.77 -1.66 36.07
N LEU A 12 -17.68 -2.48 35.52
CA LEU A 12 -19.10 -2.11 35.33
C LEU A 12 -19.91 -2.11 36.63
N GLN A 13 -19.53 -2.92 37.60
CA GLN A 13 -20.26 -3.07 38.86
C GLN A 13 -19.87 -2.06 39.94
N LEU A 14 -18.76 -1.37 39.79
CA LEU A 14 -18.23 -0.43 40.76
C LEU A 14 -18.62 1.02 40.37
N PRO A 15 -18.90 1.89 41.34
CA PRO A 15 -19.00 3.32 41.08
C PRO A 15 -17.70 3.88 40.45
N VAL A 16 -17.80 4.86 39.56
CA VAL A 16 -16.66 5.45 38.84
C VAL A 16 -15.47 5.78 39.74
N LYS A 17 -15.73 6.34 40.95
CA LYS A 17 -14.64 6.67 41.90
C LYS A 17 -13.93 5.43 42.44
N GLU A 18 -14.66 4.35 42.66
CA GLU A 18 -14.10 3.10 43.17
C GLU A 18 -13.37 2.34 42.06
N THR A 19 -13.88 2.42 40.81
CA THR A 19 -13.21 1.91 39.62
C THR A 19 -11.87 2.61 39.39
N LEU A 20 -11.84 3.95 39.42
CA LEU A 20 -10.60 4.71 39.35
C LEU A 20 -9.60 4.32 40.45
N ALA A 21 -10.06 4.18 41.68
CA ALA A 21 -9.20 3.76 42.79
C ALA A 21 -8.68 2.33 42.64
N PHE A 22 -9.49 1.43 42.08
CA PHE A 22 -9.08 0.05 41.81
C PHE A 22 -7.92 -0.03 40.82
N TYR A 23 -7.93 0.81 39.78
CA TYR A 23 -6.85 0.95 38.77
C TYR A 23 -5.77 1.95 39.20
N LYS A 24 -5.73 2.38 40.46
CA LYS A 24 -4.79 3.38 41.00
C LYS A 24 -4.77 4.69 40.21
N SER A 25 -5.88 5.02 39.52
CA SER A 25 -6.04 6.20 38.69
C SER A 25 -6.89 7.30 39.35
N SER A 26 -6.92 8.46 38.73
CA SER A 26 -7.76 9.59 39.12
C SER A 26 -8.18 10.40 37.89
N PHE A 27 -9.12 11.32 38.01
CA PHE A 27 -9.47 12.25 36.92
C PHE A 27 -8.29 13.16 36.47
N ARG A 28 -7.21 13.21 37.24
CA ARG A 28 -5.95 13.85 36.82
C ARG A 28 -4.99 12.91 36.07
N GLY A 29 -5.40 11.65 35.85
CA GLY A 29 -4.57 10.60 35.24
C GLY A 29 -3.56 10.01 36.21
N LEU A 30 -2.66 9.20 35.65
CA LEU A 30 -1.57 8.53 36.37
C LEU A 30 -0.36 9.43 36.53
N THR A 31 0.48 9.13 37.55
CA THR A 31 1.83 9.64 37.66
C THR A 31 2.81 8.75 36.88
N GLU A 32 4.00 9.26 36.58
CA GLU A 32 5.02 8.52 35.80
C GLU A 32 5.42 7.21 36.50
N GLU A 33 5.52 7.22 37.84
CA GLU A 33 5.81 6.02 38.64
C GLU A 33 4.68 4.97 38.53
N GLN A 34 3.42 5.41 38.50
CA GLN A 34 2.26 4.51 38.32
C GLN A 34 2.17 3.94 36.89
N VAL A 35 2.59 4.72 35.90
CA VAL A 35 2.68 4.25 34.49
C VAL A 35 3.67 3.10 34.38
N GLU A 36 4.88 3.23 34.97
CA GLU A 36 5.87 2.17 34.95
C GLU A 36 5.35 0.92 35.70
N GLU A 37 4.77 1.08 36.90
CA GLU A 37 4.19 -0.02 37.66
C GLU A 37 3.08 -0.75 36.88
N ASN A 38 2.19 -0.01 36.22
CA ASN A 38 1.11 -0.60 35.43
C ASN A 38 1.60 -1.26 34.14
N ARG A 39 2.66 -0.72 33.52
CA ARG A 39 3.33 -1.34 32.37
C ARG A 39 3.93 -2.69 32.74
N ASP A 40 4.60 -2.78 33.90
CA ASP A 40 5.17 -4.03 34.38
C ASP A 40 4.09 -5.06 34.75
N LEU A 41 2.92 -4.61 35.23
CA LEU A 41 1.84 -5.49 35.67
C LEU A 41 0.94 -5.99 34.54
N TYR A 42 0.64 -5.14 33.57
CA TYR A 42 -0.37 -5.40 32.53
C TYR A 42 0.21 -5.47 31.12
N GLY A 43 1.51 -5.13 30.92
CA GLY A 43 2.17 -5.11 29.63
C GLY A 43 1.97 -3.79 28.86
N GLU A 44 2.48 -3.78 27.65
CA GLU A 44 2.35 -2.67 26.70
C GLU A 44 1.11 -2.82 25.83
N ASN A 45 0.61 -1.74 25.27
CA ASN A 45 -0.56 -1.76 24.38
C ASN A 45 -0.19 -2.17 22.94
N ILE A 46 0.42 -3.34 22.80
CA ILE A 46 0.86 -3.91 21.52
C ILE A 46 0.09 -5.20 21.27
N ILE A 47 -0.58 -5.28 20.13
CA ILE A 47 -1.14 -6.55 19.64
C ILE A 47 -0.02 -7.30 18.91
N THR A 48 0.34 -8.46 19.41
CA THR A 48 1.27 -9.38 18.75
C THR A 48 0.58 -10.02 17.55
N LYS A 49 0.77 -9.45 16.37
CA LYS A 49 0.33 -10.06 15.10
C LYS A 49 1.04 -11.38 14.90
N GLY A 50 0.37 -12.48 15.23
CA GLY A 50 0.90 -13.83 15.09
C GLY A 50 2.21 -14.06 15.84
N GLN A 51 2.55 -15.30 16.20
CA GLN A 51 3.92 -15.57 16.67
C GLN A 51 4.89 -15.18 15.57
N GLU A 52 5.77 -14.19 15.80
CA GLU A 52 6.91 -13.97 14.94
C GLU A 52 7.59 -15.32 14.70
N ASP A 53 7.67 -15.70 13.44
CA ASP A 53 8.27 -16.99 13.08
C ASP A 53 9.65 -17.09 13.70
N SER A 54 9.85 -18.13 14.51
CA SER A 54 11.13 -18.39 15.15
C SER A 54 12.23 -18.36 14.09
N ILE A 55 13.39 -17.79 14.41
CA ILE A 55 14.56 -17.77 13.53
C ILE A 55 14.86 -19.16 12.95
N LEU A 56 14.63 -20.20 13.75
CA LEU A 56 14.80 -21.61 13.31
C LEU A 56 13.76 -21.99 12.24
N LYS A 57 12.52 -21.52 12.37
CA LYS A 57 11.46 -21.74 11.35
C LYS A 57 11.81 -21.01 10.05
N LYS A 58 12.24 -19.76 10.12
CA LYS A 58 12.70 -18.99 8.95
C LYS A 58 13.89 -19.65 8.25
N ILE A 59 14.87 -20.16 9.00
CA ILE A 59 15.98 -20.94 8.43
C ILE A 59 15.46 -22.20 7.76
N TYR A 60 14.55 -22.92 8.40
CA TYR A 60 13.97 -24.13 7.84
C TYR A 60 13.23 -23.85 6.53
N GLU A 61 12.36 -22.86 6.50
CA GLU A 61 11.58 -22.46 5.31
C GLU A 61 12.47 -21.90 4.19
N SER A 62 13.55 -21.18 4.53
CA SER A 62 14.51 -20.69 3.55
C SER A 62 15.34 -21.82 2.91
N ILE A 63 15.61 -22.88 3.64
CA ILE A 63 16.41 -24.02 3.16
C ILE A 63 15.49 -25.11 2.54
N ILE A 64 14.37 -25.43 3.17
CA ILE A 64 13.48 -26.52 2.76
C ILE A 64 12.30 -25.95 1.95
N ASN A 65 12.41 -26.06 0.66
CA ASN A 65 11.35 -25.73 -0.29
C ASN A 65 11.23 -26.85 -1.34
N PRO A 66 10.18 -26.91 -2.16
CA PRO A 66 9.97 -27.98 -3.13
C PRO A 66 11.20 -28.23 -4.04
N PHE A 67 11.94 -27.20 -4.40
CA PHE A 67 13.08 -27.30 -5.31
C PHE A 67 14.31 -27.85 -4.59
N THR A 68 14.62 -27.35 -3.40
CA THR A 68 15.74 -27.87 -2.61
C THR A 68 15.50 -29.31 -2.17
N VAL A 69 14.24 -29.72 -1.95
CA VAL A 69 13.88 -31.11 -1.71
C VAL A 69 14.25 -31.98 -2.91
N ILE A 70 13.95 -31.54 -4.14
CA ILE A 70 14.34 -32.27 -5.36
C ILE A 70 15.87 -32.36 -5.45
N LEU A 71 16.61 -31.27 -5.19
CA LEU A 71 18.08 -31.28 -5.16
C LEU A 71 18.62 -32.24 -4.10
N LEU A 72 18.02 -32.29 -2.92
CA LEU A 72 18.42 -33.24 -1.88
C LEU A 72 18.11 -34.69 -2.28
N VAL A 73 17.02 -34.93 -3.00
CA VAL A 73 16.73 -36.25 -3.60
C VAL A 73 17.80 -36.60 -4.64
N ILE A 74 18.18 -35.68 -5.52
CA ILE A 74 19.25 -35.90 -6.49
C ILE A 74 20.58 -36.19 -5.76
N ALA A 75 20.90 -35.43 -4.71
CA ALA A 75 22.11 -35.69 -3.92
C ALA A 75 22.09 -37.08 -3.27
N LEU A 76 20.93 -37.50 -2.74
CA LEU A 76 20.77 -38.84 -2.16
C LEU A 76 20.92 -39.92 -3.24
N VAL A 77 20.26 -39.79 -4.38
CA VAL A 77 20.36 -40.74 -5.49
C VAL A 77 21.83 -40.82 -5.97
N SER A 78 22.49 -39.67 -6.17
CA SER A 78 23.92 -39.61 -6.54
C SER A 78 24.82 -40.24 -5.48
N LEU A 79 24.53 -40.08 -4.17
CA LEU A 79 25.27 -40.74 -3.10
C LEU A 79 25.12 -42.26 -3.16
N VAL A 80 23.89 -42.73 -3.34
CA VAL A 80 23.63 -44.18 -3.45
C VAL A 80 24.29 -44.78 -4.67
N THR A 81 24.28 -44.12 -5.81
CA THR A 81 24.85 -44.62 -7.06
C THR A 81 26.37 -44.55 -7.08
N ASN A 82 26.94 -43.42 -6.69
CA ASN A 82 28.37 -43.15 -6.83
C ASN A 82 29.18 -43.57 -5.59
N VAL A 83 28.53 -43.96 -4.48
CA VAL A 83 29.22 -44.44 -3.29
C VAL A 83 28.78 -45.85 -2.90
N TRP A 84 27.46 -46.10 -2.75
CA TRP A 84 26.98 -47.40 -2.24
C TRP A 84 26.95 -48.50 -3.32
N LEU A 85 26.57 -48.15 -4.56
CA LEU A 85 26.55 -49.08 -5.69
C LEU A 85 27.82 -49.06 -6.54
N ALA A 86 28.75 -48.14 -6.28
CA ALA A 86 30.03 -48.06 -6.97
C ALA A 86 30.90 -49.28 -6.72
N LYS A 87 31.73 -49.65 -7.69
CA LYS A 87 32.74 -50.73 -7.49
C LYS A 87 33.76 -50.27 -6.45
N PRO A 88 34.30 -51.25 -5.66
CA PRO A 88 35.33 -50.93 -4.66
C PRO A 88 36.51 -50.18 -5.27
N GLY A 89 36.78 -48.94 -4.84
CA GLY A 89 37.86 -48.08 -5.37
C GLY A 89 37.44 -47.06 -6.43
N GLU A 90 36.15 -47.02 -6.84
CA GLU A 90 35.57 -46.02 -7.74
C GLU A 90 34.51 -45.12 -7.04
N GLU A 91 34.55 -45.09 -5.69
CA GLU A 91 33.61 -44.34 -4.88
C GLU A 91 33.84 -42.82 -4.99
N ASP A 92 32.87 -42.06 -5.49
CA ASP A 92 32.97 -40.61 -5.69
C ASP A 92 31.77 -39.86 -5.08
N PRO A 93 31.84 -39.36 -3.84
CA PRO A 93 30.76 -38.57 -3.21
C PRO A 93 30.74 -37.11 -3.66
N THR A 94 31.62 -36.68 -4.53
CA THR A 94 31.87 -35.28 -4.87
C THR A 94 30.61 -34.55 -5.37
N THR A 95 29.89 -35.20 -6.28
CA THR A 95 28.64 -34.63 -6.83
C THR A 95 27.59 -34.37 -5.73
N SER A 96 27.42 -35.34 -4.82
CA SER A 96 26.43 -35.22 -3.71
C SER A 96 26.85 -34.10 -2.75
N ILE A 97 28.13 -34.00 -2.43
CA ILE A 97 28.67 -32.94 -1.58
C ILE A 97 28.47 -31.57 -2.22
N ILE A 98 28.74 -31.41 -3.50
CA ILE A 98 28.54 -30.16 -4.25
C ILE A 98 27.08 -29.73 -4.17
N ILE A 99 26.15 -30.63 -4.45
CA ILE A 99 24.70 -30.32 -4.42
C ILE A 99 24.30 -29.85 -3.02
N VAL A 100 24.71 -30.52 -1.96
CA VAL A 100 24.42 -30.13 -0.58
C VAL A 100 25.00 -28.74 -0.26
N VAL A 101 26.25 -28.48 -0.64
CA VAL A 101 26.90 -27.17 -0.46
C VAL A 101 26.14 -26.07 -1.21
N LEU A 102 25.73 -26.34 -2.46
CA LEU A 102 24.94 -25.39 -3.25
C LEU A 102 23.56 -25.11 -2.62
N VAL A 103 22.89 -26.13 -2.09
CA VAL A 103 21.63 -25.95 -1.35
C VAL A 103 21.83 -25.07 -0.11
N LEU A 104 22.90 -25.28 0.63
CA LEU A 104 23.22 -24.46 1.82
C LEU A 104 23.56 -23.01 1.43
N ILE A 105 24.30 -22.79 0.36
CA ILE A 105 24.63 -21.45 -0.14
C ILE A 105 23.34 -20.76 -0.60
N SER A 106 22.51 -21.40 -1.42
CA SER A 106 21.24 -20.84 -1.91
C SER A 106 20.28 -20.53 -0.76
N GLY A 107 20.10 -21.46 0.19
CA GLY A 107 19.30 -21.26 1.38
C GLY A 107 19.82 -20.12 2.28
N GLY A 108 21.15 -20.03 2.45
CA GLY A 108 21.78 -18.96 3.20
C GLY A 108 21.56 -17.58 2.59
N ILE A 109 21.66 -17.47 1.27
CA ILE A 109 21.39 -16.22 0.54
C ILE A 109 19.92 -15.81 0.70
N ARG A 110 18.97 -16.75 0.55
CA ARG A 110 17.55 -16.50 0.79
C ARG A 110 17.29 -15.99 2.21
N PHE A 111 17.81 -16.70 3.20
CA PHE A 111 17.65 -16.32 4.61
C PHE A 111 18.14 -14.91 4.91
N VAL A 112 19.35 -14.55 4.42
CA VAL A 112 19.89 -13.19 4.60
C VAL A 112 19.03 -12.14 3.91
N GLN A 113 18.51 -12.44 2.73
CA GLN A 113 17.64 -11.52 1.98
C GLN A 113 16.28 -11.35 2.66
N GLU A 114 15.66 -12.43 3.13
CA GLU A 114 14.41 -12.43 3.86
C GLU A 114 14.53 -11.60 5.14
N LEU A 115 15.58 -11.82 5.94
CA LEU A 115 15.86 -10.99 7.11
C LEU A 115 16.03 -9.50 6.80
N ARG A 116 16.67 -9.17 5.66
CA ARG A 116 16.81 -7.76 5.25
C ARG A 116 15.47 -7.16 4.83
N SER A 117 14.65 -7.93 4.15
CA SER A 117 13.32 -7.49 3.71
C SER A 117 12.39 -7.27 4.90
N ASP A 118 12.34 -8.22 5.85
CA ASP A 118 11.54 -8.11 7.07
C ASP A 118 11.94 -6.89 7.91
N ARG A 119 13.25 -6.66 8.07
CA ARG A 119 13.74 -5.48 8.78
C ARG A 119 13.39 -4.17 8.08
N ALA A 120 13.43 -4.15 6.75
CA ALA A 120 13.03 -2.98 5.98
C ALA A 120 11.53 -2.68 6.16
N ALA A 121 10.68 -3.69 6.06
CA ALA A 121 9.24 -3.58 6.27
C ALA A 121 8.91 -3.12 7.70
N SER A 122 9.52 -3.74 8.72
CA SER A 122 9.32 -3.38 10.12
C SER A 122 9.77 -1.94 10.45
N ASN A 123 10.89 -1.49 9.89
CA ASN A 123 11.35 -0.11 10.10
C ASN A 123 10.43 0.92 9.46
N LEU A 124 9.77 0.58 8.35
CA LEU A 124 8.85 1.48 7.66
C LEU A 124 7.50 1.59 8.38
N SER A 125 6.98 0.51 8.92
CA SER A 125 5.74 0.54 9.70
C SER A 125 5.86 1.40 10.97
N ARG A 126 7.07 1.55 11.53
CA ARG A 126 7.34 2.43 12.68
C ARG A 126 7.36 3.93 12.35
N LEU A 127 7.35 4.32 11.07
CA LEU A 127 7.28 5.74 10.68
C LEU A 127 5.86 6.30 10.81
N ILE A 128 4.87 5.44 10.93
CA ILE A 128 3.46 5.81 11.09
C ILE A 128 3.10 5.51 12.53
N VAL A 129 2.90 6.54 13.33
CA VAL A 129 2.53 6.42 14.73
C VAL A 129 1.11 6.95 14.88
N ASN A 130 0.18 6.09 15.28
CA ASN A 130 -1.12 6.53 15.76
C ASN A 130 -0.93 7.02 17.20
N THR A 131 -1.52 8.17 17.52
CA THR A 131 -1.43 8.79 18.84
C THR A 131 -2.80 8.80 19.53
N ALA A 132 -2.79 8.95 20.84
CA ALA A 132 -3.98 9.15 21.64
C ALA A 132 -3.78 10.33 22.60
N THR A 133 -4.82 11.13 22.79
CA THR A 133 -4.83 12.21 23.78
C THR A 133 -5.02 11.63 25.17
N VAL A 134 -4.00 11.70 26.00
CA VAL A 134 -3.97 11.12 27.35
C VAL A 134 -3.86 12.21 28.41
N ILE A 135 -4.56 12.06 29.51
CA ILE A 135 -4.43 12.93 30.69
C ILE A 135 -3.51 12.22 31.70
N ARG A 136 -2.32 12.77 31.93
CA ARG A 136 -1.40 12.34 33.00
C ARG A 136 -1.00 13.55 33.84
N GLU A 137 -0.96 13.39 35.14
CA GLU A 137 -0.64 14.46 36.13
C GLU A 137 -1.48 15.75 35.97
N GLY A 138 -2.66 15.63 35.37
CA GLY A 138 -3.57 16.75 35.13
C GLY A 138 -3.28 17.55 33.87
N ALA A 139 -2.31 17.12 33.04
CA ALA A 139 -1.99 17.71 31.75
C ALA A 139 -2.42 16.77 30.61
N GLU A 140 -2.96 17.36 29.54
CA GLU A 140 -3.22 16.65 28.30
C GLU A 140 -1.93 16.55 27.48
N GLN A 141 -1.67 15.34 26.95
CA GLN A 141 -0.52 15.09 26.11
C GLN A 141 -0.86 14.06 25.04
N GLU A 142 -0.28 14.22 23.86
CA GLU A 142 -0.37 13.25 22.77
C GLU A 142 0.70 12.20 22.94
N LEU A 143 0.30 10.93 23.06
CA LEU A 143 1.21 9.79 23.21
C LEU A 143 0.95 8.75 22.12
N PRO A 144 2.00 8.05 21.64
CA PRO A 144 1.84 6.85 20.84
C PRO A 144 0.89 5.85 21.52
N ILE A 145 0.02 5.23 20.71
CA ILE A 145 -0.97 4.26 21.23
C ILE A 145 -0.30 3.09 21.98
N ASP A 146 0.88 2.66 21.56
CA ASP A 146 1.66 1.59 22.18
C ASP A 146 2.21 1.95 23.57
N GLU A 147 2.29 3.25 23.91
CA GLU A 147 2.71 3.72 25.24
C GLU A 147 1.57 3.80 26.26
N LEU A 148 0.32 3.49 25.85
CA LEU A 148 -0.82 3.45 26.76
C LEU A 148 -0.70 2.29 27.77
N VAL A 149 -1.13 2.56 28.99
CA VAL A 149 -1.17 1.55 30.06
C VAL A 149 -2.57 1.48 30.70
N VAL A 150 -2.87 0.36 31.32
CA VAL A 150 -4.10 0.22 32.12
C VAL A 150 -4.16 1.29 33.20
N GLY A 151 -5.28 2.00 33.29
CA GLY A 151 -5.48 3.09 34.24
C GLY A 151 -5.27 4.49 33.65
N ASP A 152 -4.78 4.63 32.41
CA ASP A 152 -4.73 5.91 31.73
C ASP A 152 -6.12 6.48 31.48
N ILE A 153 -6.23 7.80 31.55
CA ILE A 153 -7.44 8.54 31.16
C ILE A 153 -7.21 9.10 29.76
N ILE A 154 -8.06 8.72 28.82
CA ILE A 154 -7.96 9.18 27.44
C ILE A 154 -9.16 10.04 27.05
N LYS A 155 -8.95 10.95 26.11
CA LYS A 155 -10.00 11.71 25.43
C LYS A 155 -10.21 11.14 24.03
N LEU A 156 -11.47 10.98 23.68
CA LEU A 156 -11.90 10.47 22.39
C LEU A 156 -12.81 11.48 21.72
N SER A 157 -12.61 11.70 20.43
CA SER A 157 -13.37 12.63 19.58
C SER A 157 -13.70 11.98 18.24
N ALA A 158 -14.64 12.54 17.51
CA ALA A 158 -14.99 12.05 16.18
C ALA A 158 -13.75 11.95 15.27
N GLY A 159 -13.54 10.78 14.66
CA GLY A 159 -12.40 10.45 13.81
C GLY A 159 -11.32 9.64 14.49
N ASP A 160 -11.31 9.57 15.81
CA ASP A 160 -10.34 8.78 16.57
C ASP A 160 -10.65 7.28 16.47
N MET A 161 -9.62 6.47 16.43
CA MET A 161 -9.73 5.05 16.69
C MET A 161 -9.58 4.81 18.19
N ILE A 162 -10.44 3.98 18.76
CA ILE A 162 -10.35 3.62 20.18
C ILE A 162 -9.10 2.76 20.38
N PRO A 163 -8.12 3.24 21.19
CA PRO A 163 -6.79 2.65 21.22
C PRO A 163 -6.64 1.45 22.13
N ALA A 164 -7.63 1.19 22.99
CA ALA A 164 -7.62 0.12 23.99
C ALA A 164 -9.06 -0.22 24.39
N ASP A 165 -9.31 -1.25 25.16
CA ASP A 165 -10.65 -1.47 25.71
C ASP A 165 -10.87 -0.55 26.93
N VAL A 166 -11.89 0.30 26.84
CA VAL A 166 -12.08 1.43 27.76
C VAL A 166 -13.46 1.47 28.39
N LEU A 167 -13.54 2.08 29.57
CA LEU A 167 -14.78 2.44 30.26
C LEU A 167 -15.04 3.93 30.09
N LEU A 168 -16.22 4.31 29.63
CA LEU A 168 -16.60 5.69 29.46
C LEU A 168 -16.93 6.35 30.81
N LEU A 169 -16.21 7.40 31.17
CA LEU A 169 -16.38 8.19 32.39
C LEU A 169 -17.27 9.39 32.18
N ASP A 170 -17.19 10.01 31.01
CA ASP A 170 -18.04 11.09 30.52
C ASP A 170 -18.22 10.93 29.00
N SER A 171 -19.43 11.18 28.50
CA SER A 171 -19.74 11.07 27.07
C SER A 171 -20.84 12.05 26.70
N ARG A 172 -20.74 12.60 25.46
CA ARG A 172 -21.77 13.44 24.86
C ARG A 172 -21.95 13.08 23.40
N ASP A 173 -23.15 12.66 23.03
CA ASP A 173 -23.53 12.25 21.66
C ASP A 173 -22.48 11.33 21.02
N PHE A 174 -21.99 10.36 21.82
CA PHE A 174 -20.84 9.57 21.48
C PHE A 174 -21.27 8.28 20.76
N PHE A 175 -21.07 8.25 19.44
CA PHE A 175 -21.41 7.13 18.57
C PHE A 175 -20.16 6.44 18.06
N VAL A 176 -20.15 5.13 18.16
CA VAL A 176 -19.01 4.28 17.81
C VAL A 176 -19.44 3.24 16.78
N GLN A 177 -18.66 3.08 15.73
CA GLN A 177 -18.80 2.01 14.75
C GLN A 177 -18.00 0.80 15.20
N GLN A 178 -18.70 -0.32 15.44
CA GLN A 178 -18.12 -1.56 15.94
C GLN A 178 -18.04 -2.67 14.88
N SER A 179 -18.11 -2.32 13.58
CA SER A 179 -18.18 -3.28 12.48
C SER A 179 -17.02 -4.27 12.45
N GLY A 180 -15.84 -3.89 12.91
CA GLY A 180 -14.67 -4.77 13.04
C GLY A 180 -14.84 -5.90 14.05
N LEU A 181 -15.72 -5.74 15.04
CA LEU A 181 -15.99 -6.72 16.09
C LEU A 181 -17.33 -7.45 15.92
N THR A 182 -18.35 -6.74 15.44
CA THR A 182 -19.72 -7.27 15.35
C THR A 182 -20.13 -7.66 13.92
N GLY A 183 -19.44 -7.12 12.91
CA GLY A 183 -19.82 -7.24 11.51
C GLY A 183 -20.94 -6.29 11.07
N GLU A 184 -21.55 -5.53 11.99
CA GLU A 184 -22.62 -4.58 11.72
C GLU A 184 -22.06 -3.18 11.46
N SER A 185 -22.58 -2.51 10.45
CA SER A 185 -22.06 -1.20 10.01
C SER A 185 -22.70 -0.01 10.73
N ASP A 186 -23.80 -0.22 11.41
CA ASP A 186 -24.53 0.85 12.10
C ASP A 186 -23.73 1.39 13.30
N ALA A 187 -23.75 2.71 13.46
CA ALA A 187 -23.12 3.35 14.61
C ALA A 187 -23.97 3.13 15.85
N VAL A 188 -23.34 2.71 16.94
CA VAL A 188 -23.98 2.44 18.24
C VAL A 188 -23.68 3.59 19.18
N GLU A 189 -24.73 4.13 19.82
CA GLU A 189 -24.58 5.12 20.88
C GLU A 189 -23.95 4.49 22.11
N LYS A 190 -22.94 5.17 22.67
CA LYS A 190 -22.26 4.75 23.90
C LYS A 190 -22.38 5.86 24.94
N VAL A 191 -22.85 5.53 26.12
CA VAL A 191 -23.06 6.45 27.23
C VAL A 191 -22.12 6.17 28.39
N CYS A 192 -21.82 7.18 29.17
CA CYS A 192 -20.98 7.00 30.36
C CYS A 192 -21.68 6.13 31.40
N LEU A 193 -20.89 5.43 32.23
CA LEU A 193 -21.39 4.51 33.27
C LEU A 193 -22.46 5.12 34.18
N ALA A 194 -22.38 6.42 34.48
CA ALA A 194 -23.34 7.11 35.34
C ALA A 194 -24.74 7.31 34.67
N LYS A 195 -24.81 7.21 33.33
CA LYS A 195 -26.04 7.38 32.53
C LYS A 195 -26.55 6.06 31.93
N SER A 196 -25.77 4.97 32.05
CA SER A 196 -26.15 3.66 31.53
C SER A 196 -27.24 3.03 32.38
N ASP A 197 -28.40 2.76 31.80
CA ASP A 197 -29.56 2.17 32.46
C ASP A 197 -29.53 0.63 32.46
N GLU A 198 -28.84 0.00 31.53
CA GLU A 198 -28.73 -1.45 31.37
C GLU A 198 -27.29 -1.93 31.28
N GLN A 199 -26.91 -2.80 32.21
CA GLN A 199 -25.63 -3.53 32.14
C GLN A 199 -25.90 -4.94 31.57
N ASN A 200 -25.73 -5.10 30.25
CA ASN A 200 -25.81 -6.43 29.66
C ASN A 200 -24.51 -7.20 29.91
N LEU A 201 -24.45 -7.90 31.02
CA LEU A 201 -23.27 -8.69 31.45
C LEU A 201 -23.07 -9.96 30.62
N ASP A 202 -24.07 -10.37 29.85
CA ASP A 202 -23.98 -11.57 29.00
C ASP A 202 -23.25 -11.30 27.69
N SER A 203 -23.42 -10.07 27.13
CA SER A 203 -22.70 -9.59 25.92
C SER A 203 -21.98 -8.28 26.25
N LEU A 204 -20.66 -8.35 26.43
CA LEU A 204 -19.84 -7.17 26.72
C LEU A 204 -19.83 -6.17 25.56
N LEU A 205 -19.97 -6.63 24.30
CA LEU A 205 -19.99 -5.77 23.10
C LEU A 205 -21.25 -4.88 23.03
N GLU A 206 -22.36 -5.34 23.61
CA GLU A 206 -23.62 -4.60 23.66
C GLU A 206 -23.68 -3.61 24.84
N THR A 207 -22.70 -3.65 25.75
CA THR A 207 -22.68 -2.76 26.91
C THR A 207 -22.46 -1.31 26.47
N GLU A 208 -23.35 -0.42 26.86
CA GLU A 208 -23.34 1.00 26.48
C GLU A 208 -22.13 1.77 27.00
N SER A 209 -21.60 1.41 28.16
CA SER A 209 -20.50 2.14 28.82
C SER A 209 -19.10 1.60 28.49
N LEU A 210 -18.99 0.58 27.66
CA LEU A 210 -17.71 0.04 27.18
C LEU A 210 -17.51 0.39 25.72
N ALA A 211 -16.27 0.75 25.40
CA ALA A 211 -15.83 0.89 24.02
C ALA A 211 -14.53 0.11 23.81
N PHE A 212 -14.36 -0.48 22.65
CA PHE A 212 -13.37 -1.52 22.41
C PHE A 212 -12.30 -1.09 21.41
N MET A 213 -11.09 -1.57 21.62
CA MET A 213 -9.95 -1.35 20.73
C MET A 213 -10.30 -1.67 19.26
N GLY A 214 -9.83 -0.82 18.35
CA GLY A 214 -10.01 -1.01 16.91
C GLY A 214 -11.40 -0.61 16.39
N THR A 215 -12.27 -0.05 17.23
CA THR A 215 -13.54 0.57 16.83
C THR A 215 -13.34 2.07 16.63
N ASN A 216 -14.19 2.71 15.82
CA ASN A 216 -14.00 4.10 15.39
C ASN A 216 -15.09 5.00 15.96
N VAL A 217 -14.68 6.19 16.41
CA VAL A 217 -15.62 7.23 16.86
C VAL A 217 -16.18 7.95 15.64
N ILE A 218 -17.50 7.87 15.44
CA ILE A 218 -18.19 8.50 14.31
C ILE A 218 -18.60 9.93 14.66
N SER A 219 -19.15 10.14 15.87
CA SER A 219 -19.57 11.47 16.34
C SER A 219 -19.41 11.61 17.84
N GLY A 220 -19.49 12.86 18.33
CA GLY A 220 -19.43 13.18 19.74
C GLY A 220 -18.03 13.13 20.32
N ARG A 221 -18.01 13.07 21.66
CA ARG A 221 -16.77 13.03 22.44
C ARG A 221 -16.95 12.23 23.72
N ALA A 222 -15.86 11.66 24.21
CA ALA A 222 -15.87 10.98 25.50
C ALA A 222 -14.54 11.15 26.25
N THR A 223 -14.60 11.00 27.57
CA THR A 223 -13.43 10.75 28.42
C THR A 223 -13.54 9.33 28.96
N ALA A 224 -12.50 8.55 28.80
CA ALA A 224 -12.52 7.14 29.10
C ALA A 224 -11.31 6.67 29.92
N LEU A 225 -11.52 5.60 30.71
CA LEU A 225 -10.47 4.92 31.47
C LEU A 225 -10.04 3.68 30.73
N VAL A 226 -8.74 3.51 30.50
CA VAL A 226 -8.16 2.30 29.89
C VAL A 226 -8.24 1.13 30.88
N LEU A 227 -8.95 0.06 30.49
CA LEU A 227 -9.13 -1.14 31.31
C LEU A 227 -8.26 -2.32 30.89
N VAL A 228 -8.07 -2.49 29.57
CA VAL A 228 -7.32 -3.61 28.98
C VAL A 228 -6.50 -3.09 27.79
N VAL A 229 -5.28 -3.59 27.66
CA VAL A 229 -4.32 -3.20 26.62
C VAL A 229 -3.78 -4.41 25.85
N GLY A 230 -3.33 -4.19 24.65
CA GLY A 230 -2.59 -5.14 23.81
C GLY A 230 -3.33 -6.45 23.53
N ASP A 231 -2.63 -7.55 23.64
CA ASP A 231 -3.15 -8.90 23.33
C ASP A 231 -4.35 -9.35 24.19
N GLU A 232 -4.55 -8.71 25.33
CA GLU A 232 -5.66 -9.03 26.22
C GLU A 232 -6.97 -8.32 25.82
N THR A 233 -6.93 -7.32 24.90
CA THR A 233 -8.14 -6.64 24.39
C THR A 233 -9.03 -7.58 23.59
N MET A 234 -10.28 -7.19 23.39
CA MET A 234 -11.20 -7.98 22.55
C MET A 234 -10.66 -8.17 21.14
N MET A 235 -10.06 -7.12 20.56
CA MET A 235 -9.43 -7.18 19.24
C MET A 235 -8.20 -8.08 19.25
N GLY A 236 -7.33 -7.97 20.27
CA GLY A 236 -6.15 -8.83 20.42
C GLY A 236 -6.51 -10.31 20.50
N ALA A 237 -7.57 -10.65 21.25
CA ALA A 237 -8.07 -12.03 21.37
C ALA A 237 -8.61 -12.57 20.02
N ILE A 238 -9.27 -11.72 19.22
CA ILE A 238 -9.74 -12.06 17.89
C ILE A 238 -8.54 -12.28 16.94
N GLU A 239 -7.57 -11.37 16.95
CA GLU A 239 -6.39 -11.43 16.07
C GLU A 239 -5.53 -12.68 16.32
N GLN A 240 -5.42 -13.12 17.57
CA GLN A 240 -4.73 -14.38 17.91
C GLN A 240 -5.45 -15.64 17.41
N THR A 241 -6.79 -15.59 17.24
CA THR A 241 -7.59 -16.72 16.76
C THR A 241 -7.78 -16.73 15.24
N LEU A 242 -7.66 -15.56 14.59
CA LEU A 242 -7.72 -15.46 13.15
C LEU A 242 -6.37 -15.88 12.55
N ASN A 243 -6.32 -17.09 12.01
CA ASN A 243 -5.35 -17.39 10.96
C ASN A 243 -5.71 -16.48 9.77
N THR A 244 -4.99 -15.39 9.61
CA THR A 244 -5.19 -14.43 8.53
C THR A 244 -4.96 -15.12 7.18
N TYR A 245 -6.06 -15.57 6.57
CA TYR A 245 -6.10 -15.81 5.14
C TYR A 245 -6.28 -14.45 4.47
N ASP A 246 -5.18 -13.78 4.17
CA ASP A 246 -5.21 -12.65 3.25
C ASP A 246 -5.61 -13.17 1.87
N GLU A 247 -6.65 -12.59 1.27
CA GLU A 247 -6.98 -12.91 -0.13
C GLU A 247 -5.79 -12.53 -1.02
N PRO A 248 -5.35 -13.46 -1.91
CA PRO A 248 -4.21 -13.20 -2.76
C PRO A 248 -4.49 -11.98 -3.66
N THR A 249 -3.55 -11.07 -3.71
CA THR A 249 -3.60 -9.88 -4.55
C THR A 249 -3.68 -10.23 -6.04
N SER A 250 -4.06 -9.29 -6.89
CA SER A 250 -4.07 -9.49 -8.35
C SER A 250 -2.70 -9.92 -8.86
N PHE A 251 -1.65 -9.36 -8.30
CA PHE A 251 -0.27 -9.74 -8.61
C PHE A 251 0.07 -11.17 -8.21
N GLU A 252 -0.28 -11.59 -7.00
CA GLU A 252 -0.03 -12.96 -6.53
C GLU A 252 -0.77 -14.00 -7.37
N ARG A 253 -2.00 -13.69 -7.80
CA ARG A 253 -2.76 -14.54 -8.71
C ARG A 253 -2.07 -14.71 -10.07
N GLU A 254 -1.58 -13.62 -10.66
CA GLU A 254 -0.85 -13.66 -11.94
C GLU A 254 0.50 -14.37 -11.79
N MET A 255 1.22 -14.16 -10.69
CA MET A 255 2.48 -14.85 -10.39
C MET A 255 2.28 -16.36 -10.20
N ASN A 256 1.23 -16.76 -9.51
CA ASN A 256 0.85 -18.16 -9.42
C ASN A 256 0.53 -18.77 -10.80
N SER A 257 -0.11 -18.00 -11.68
CA SER A 257 -0.39 -18.44 -13.07
C SER A 257 0.89 -18.71 -13.86
N ILE A 258 1.91 -17.83 -13.73
CA ILE A 258 3.23 -18.00 -14.35
C ILE A 258 3.95 -19.22 -13.77
N SER A 259 3.93 -19.36 -12.46
CA SER A 259 4.53 -20.51 -11.78
C SER A 259 3.91 -21.83 -12.25
N TRP A 260 2.58 -21.88 -12.37
CA TRP A 260 1.86 -23.03 -12.92
C TRP A 260 2.18 -23.32 -14.39
N LEU A 261 2.40 -22.27 -15.21
CA LEU A 261 2.84 -22.44 -16.59
C LEU A 261 4.20 -23.17 -16.63
N LEU A 262 5.16 -22.75 -15.83
CA LEU A 262 6.50 -23.35 -15.75
C LEU A 262 6.45 -24.78 -15.20
N ILE A 263 5.64 -25.03 -14.17
CA ILE A 263 5.43 -26.39 -13.62
C ILE A 263 4.84 -27.32 -14.68
N ARG A 264 3.85 -26.88 -15.45
CA ARG A 264 3.28 -27.68 -16.54
C ARG A 264 4.31 -28.00 -17.60
N LEU A 265 5.14 -27.02 -17.97
CA LEU A 265 6.23 -27.21 -18.92
C LEU A 265 7.24 -28.24 -18.39
N MET A 266 7.63 -28.15 -17.12
CA MET A 266 8.52 -29.09 -16.45
C MET A 266 7.93 -30.51 -16.42
N LEU A 267 6.64 -30.67 -16.07
CA LEU A 267 5.96 -31.97 -16.03
C LEU A 267 5.91 -32.70 -17.39
N VAL A 268 5.98 -31.95 -18.48
CA VAL A 268 6.05 -32.54 -19.83
C VAL A 268 7.49 -32.83 -20.22
N MET A 269 8.39 -31.90 -19.95
CA MET A 269 9.77 -31.96 -20.47
C MET A 269 10.67 -32.94 -19.71
N VAL A 270 10.53 -33.04 -18.37
CA VAL A 270 11.33 -33.97 -17.57
C VAL A 270 11.15 -35.42 -17.99
N PRO A 271 9.91 -35.96 -18.16
CA PRO A 271 9.72 -37.29 -18.71
C PRO A 271 10.26 -37.45 -20.13
N VAL A 272 10.10 -36.45 -21.00
CA VAL A 272 10.59 -36.53 -22.39
C VAL A 272 12.13 -36.65 -22.39
N VAL A 273 12.83 -35.80 -21.63
CA VAL A 273 14.29 -35.87 -21.50
C VAL A 273 14.74 -37.21 -20.89
N PHE A 274 14.02 -37.68 -19.86
CA PHE A 274 14.30 -38.97 -19.23
C PHE A 274 14.24 -40.14 -20.23
N PHE A 275 13.14 -40.22 -20.96
CA PHE A 275 12.98 -41.33 -21.92
C PHE A 275 13.96 -41.24 -23.11
N ILE A 276 14.23 -40.05 -23.61
CA ILE A 276 15.18 -39.87 -24.72
C ILE A 276 16.56 -40.33 -24.28
N ASN A 277 17.09 -39.77 -23.17
CA ASN A 277 18.44 -40.14 -22.72
C ASN A 277 18.53 -41.61 -22.28
N GLY A 278 17.51 -42.14 -21.59
CA GLY A 278 17.46 -43.56 -21.20
C GLY A 278 17.48 -44.51 -22.40
N LEU A 279 16.85 -44.12 -23.51
CA LEU A 279 16.84 -44.92 -24.76
C LEU A 279 18.13 -44.74 -25.56
N THR A 280 18.77 -43.56 -25.49
CA THR A 280 20.00 -43.26 -26.27
C THR A 280 21.25 -43.84 -25.61
N ASP A 281 21.41 -43.64 -24.29
CA ASP A 281 22.60 -44.00 -23.56
C ASP A 281 22.49 -45.42 -22.90
N GLY A 282 21.26 -45.91 -22.70
CA GLY A 282 20.97 -47.17 -22.03
C GLY A 282 21.12 -47.15 -20.51
N ASP A 283 21.61 -46.04 -19.91
CA ASP A 283 21.71 -45.84 -18.47
C ASP A 283 20.52 -45.00 -17.96
N TRP A 284 19.48 -45.71 -17.51
CA TRP A 284 18.27 -45.13 -17.00
C TRP A 284 18.45 -44.35 -15.71
N LEU A 285 19.49 -44.68 -14.93
CA LEU A 285 19.73 -44.02 -13.69
C LEU A 285 20.36 -42.65 -13.92
N GLU A 286 21.40 -42.59 -14.77
CA GLU A 286 22.05 -41.33 -15.17
C GLU A 286 21.06 -40.44 -15.93
N ALA A 287 20.25 -40.98 -16.80
CA ALA A 287 19.15 -40.28 -17.47
C ALA A 287 18.14 -39.70 -16.46
N GLY A 288 17.83 -40.45 -15.39
CA GLY A 288 16.93 -39.95 -14.31
C GLY A 288 17.51 -38.79 -13.55
N VAL A 289 18.77 -38.88 -13.12
CA VAL A 289 19.47 -37.79 -12.43
C VAL A 289 19.57 -36.56 -13.32
N PHE A 290 19.89 -36.73 -14.58
CA PHE A 290 19.97 -35.66 -15.56
C PHE A 290 18.61 -34.98 -15.79
N ALA A 291 17.56 -35.77 -16.03
CA ALA A 291 16.20 -35.25 -16.24
C ALA A 291 15.67 -34.47 -15.01
N LEU A 292 15.93 -34.96 -13.81
CA LEU A 292 15.60 -34.23 -12.58
C LEU A 292 16.42 -32.92 -12.45
N SER A 293 17.69 -32.93 -12.81
CA SER A 293 18.54 -31.73 -12.81
C SER A 293 18.05 -30.68 -13.81
N VAL A 294 17.58 -31.13 -14.98
CA VAL A 294 16.90 -30.28 -15.97
C VAL A 294 15.63 -29.68 -15.37
N GLY A 295 14.83 -30.48 -14.68
CA GLY A 295 13.61 -30.02 -14.01
C GLY A 295 13.88 -28.91 -12.98
N VAL A 296 14.90 -29.08 -12.16
CA VAL A 296 15.32 -28.04 -11.19
C VAL A 296 15.81 -26.78 -11.91
N GLY A 297 16.63 -26.93 -12.96
CA GLY A 297 17.13 -25.80 -13.73
C GLY A 297 16.06 -24.98 -14.47
N LEU A 298 14.85 -25.54 -14.64
CA LEU A 298 13.73 -24.85 -15.28
C LEU A 298 12.93 -23.95 -14.31
N THR A 299 13.12 -24.14 -13.03
CA THR A 299 12.35 -23.39 -12.01
C THR A 299 13.12 -22.16 -11.59
N PRO A 300 12.51 -20.96 -11.66
CA PRO A 300 13.14 -19.74 -11.22
C PRO A 300 13.12 -19.66 -9.68
N GLU A 301 14.07 -20.32 -9.03
CA GLU A 301 14.15 -20.43 -7.57
C GLU A 301 14.22 -19.06 -6.87
N MET A 302 14.88 -18.09 -7.51
CA MET A 302 15.10 -16.76 -6.98
C MET A 302 13.96 -15.77 -7.29
N LEU A 303 12.90 -16.19 -7.99
CA LEU A 303 11.82 -15.29 -8.39
C LEU A 303 11.12 -14.61 -7.21
N PRO A 304 10.65 -15.33 -6.18
CA PRO A 304 10.03 -14.68 -5.02
C PRO A 304 10.98 -13.71 -4.32
N MET A 305 12.24 -14.10 -4.17
CA MET A 305 13.26 -13.29 -3.50
C MET A 305 13.56 -11.98 -4.26
N ILE A 306 13.70 -12.02 -5.58
CA ILE A 306 13.98 -10.82 -6.39
C ILE A 306 12.78 -9.87 -6.39
N ILE A 307 11.57 -10.41 -6.39
CA ILE A 307 10.34 -9.64 -6.24
C ILE A 307 10.33 -8.91 -4.89
N THR A 308 10.50 -9.65 -3.79
CA THR A 308 10.52 -9.07 -2.44
C THR A 308 11.65 -8.05 -2.28
N ALA A 309 12.84 -8.33 -2.82
CA ALA A 309 13.95 -7.38 -2.83
C ALA A 309 13.64 -6.10 -3.62
N SER A 310 12.92 -6.23 -4.75
CA SER A 310 12.49 -5.08 -5.55
C SER A 310 11.48 -4.22 -4.81
N LEU A 311 10.50 -4.85 -4.16
CA LEU A 311 9.49 -4.17 -3.34
C LEU A 311 10.13 -3.49 -2.12
N ALA A 312 10.98 -4.19 -1.38
CA ALA A 312 11.69 -3.63 -0.23
C ALA A 312 12.58 -2.44 -0.61
N LYS A 313 13.33 -2.54 -1.72
CA LYS A 313 14.09 -1.41 -2.24
C LYS A 313 13.19 -0.24 -2.62
N GLY A 314 12.11 -0.50 -3.35
CA GLY A 314 11.15 0.52 -3.77
C GLY A 314 10.56 1.24 -2.56
N SER A 315 10.13 0.50 -1.55
CA SER A 315 9.59 1.03 -0.30
C SER A 315 10.58 1.94 0.43
N ILE A 316 11.87 1.56 0.51
CA ILE A 316 12.90 2.41 1.12
C ILE A 316 13.08 3.72 0.34
N ILE A 317 13.13 3.66 -0.99
CA ILE A 317 13.28 4.87 -1.82
C ILE A 317 12.04 5.74 -1.70
N MET A 318 10.84 5.16 -1.73
CA MET A 318 9.59 5.88 -1.54
C MET A 318 9.53 6.58 -0.18
N ALA A 319 9.98 5.94 0.89
CA ALA A 319 10.04 6.54 2.21
C ALA A 319 11.00 7.76 2.26
N GLN A 320 12.13 7.69 1.54
CA GLN A 320 13.04 8.85 1.39
C GLN A 320 12.38 10.01 0.64
N GLU A 321 11.46 9.72 -0.29
CA GLU A 321 10.63 10.69 -1.01
C GLU A 321 9.32 11.00 -0.26
N LYS A 322 9.23 10.64 1.03
CA LYS A 322 8.09 10.91 1.93
C LYS A 322 6.79 10.15 1.59
N VAL A 323 6.91 9.01 0.92
CA VAL A 323 5.82 8.09 0.63
C VAL A 323 6.04 6.81 1.44
N VAL A 324 5.26 6.59 2.47
CA VAL A 324 5.34 5.41 3.33
C VAL A 324 4.34 4.36 2.88
N ILE A 325 4.82 3.15 2.65
CA ILE A 325 4.02 2.02 2.20
C ILE A 325 3.69 1.13 3.39
N LYS A 326 2.41 0.97 3.70
CA LYS A 326 1.94 0.04 4.76
C LYS A 326 1.93 -1.41 4.28
N LYS A 327 1.51 -1.64 3.03
CA LYS A 327 1.48 -2.96 2.40
C LYS A 327 2.41 -2.99 1.18
N LEU A 328 3.45 -3.80 1.19
CA LEU A 328 4.46 -3.84 0.12
C LEU A 328 3.85 -4.07 -1.27
N ASN A 329 2.78 -4.85 -1.36
CA ASN A 329 2.10 -5.13 -2.63
C ASN A 329 1.44 -3.88 -3.23
N ALA A 330 1.06 -2.89 -2.41
CA ALA A 330 0.50 -1.62 -2.89
C ALA A 330 1.47 -0.80 -3.77
N ILE A 331 2.79 -1.04 -3.67
CA ILE A 331 3.79 -0.39 -4.54
C ILE A 331 3.47 -0.61 -6.02
N GLN A 332 3.07 -1.82 -6.37
CA GLN A 332 2.80 -2.18 -7.75
C GLN A 332 1.49 -1.60 -8.24
N ASP A 333 0.45 -1.69 -7.40
CA ASP A 333 -0.86 -1.13 -7.71
C ASP A 333 -0.76 0.40 -7.81
N LEU A 334 0.01 1.07 -6.94
CA LEU A 334 0.32 2.51 -7.05
C LEU A 334 0.97 2.87 -8.40
N GLY A 335 1.92 2.06 -8.87
CA GLY A 335 2.53 2.25 -10.20
C GLY A 335 1.59 1.99 -11.37
N ALA A 336 0.53 1.21 -11.16
CA ALA A 336 -0.43 0.79 -12.17
C ALA A 336 -1.64 1.71 -12.28
N ILE A 337 -1.89 2.61 -11.33
CA ILE A 337 -3.06 3.50 -11.37
C ILE A 337 -3.08 4.32 -12.67
N ASP A 338 -4.24 4.42 -13.28
CA ASP A 338 -4.56 5.26 -14.44
C ASP A 338 -5.63 6.31 -14.10
N ILE A 339 -6.35 6.14 -12.98
CA ILE A 339 -7.27 7.13 -12.43
C ILE A 339 -6.91 7.39 -10.96
N LEU A 340 -6.72 8.67 -10.63
CA LEU A 340 -6.64 9.14 -9.25
C LEU A 340 -7.95 9.84 -8.89
N CYS A 341 -8.72 9.26 -7.99
CA CYS A 341 -9.84 9.90 -7.35
C CYS A 341 -9.37 10.59 -6.07
N THR A 342 -9.79 11.81 -5.82
CA THR A 342 -9.41 12.54 -4.62
C THR A 342 -10.54 13.41 -4.12
N ASP A 343 -10.62 13.62 -2.79
CA ASP A 343 -11.44 14.69 -2.26
C ASP A 343 -10.84 16.06 -2.65
N LYS A 344 -11.65 17.10 -2.69
CA LYS A 344 -11.25 18.48 -2.97
C LYS A 344 -10.51 19.08 -1.76
N THR A 345 -11.18 18.99 -0.61
CA THR A 345 -10.78 19.70 0.62
C THR A 345 -9.50 19.11 1.20
N GLY A 346 -8.55 19.99 1.53
CA GLY A 346 -7.28 19.57 2.10
C GLY A 346 -6.32 18.88 1.13
N THR A 347 -6.79 18.35 -0.01
CA THR A 347 -5.93 17.74 -1.03
C THR A 347 -5.56 18.73 -2.14
N LEU A 348 -6.56 19.31 -2.82
CA LEU A 348 -6.34 20.34 -3.82
C LEU A 348 -6.21 21.72 -3.21
N THR A 349 -6.86 21.92 -2.04
CA THR A 349 -6.88 23.18 -1.32
C THR A 349 -5.92 23.15 -0.13
N GLN A 350 -5.57 24.34 0.37
CA GLN A 350 -4.72 24.47 1.55
C GLN A 350 -5.48 24.00 2.80
N ASP A 351 -4.76 23.55 3.83
CA ASP A 351 -5.34 23.23 5.13
C ASP A 351 -5.69 24.48 5.95
N GLU A 352 -5.80 25.62 5.31
CA GLU A 352 -6.12 26.89 5.89
C GLU A 352 -7.31 27.50 5.15
N ILE A 353 -8.42 27.63 5.87
CA ILE A 353 -9.62 28.33 5.37
C ILE A 353 -9.55 29.78 5.87
N VAL A 354 -9.86 30.72 5.00
CA VAL A 354 -9.89 32.14 5.34
C VAL A 354 -11.33 32.62 5.34
N LEU A 355 -11.78 33.24 6.47
CA LEU A 355 -13.06 33.96 6.48
C LEU A 355 -12.88 35.28 5.72
N GLU A 356 -13.42 35.35 4.50
CA GLU A 356 -13.30 36.52 3.64
C GLU A 356 -14.33 37.60 4.05
N TYR A 357 -15.60 37.22 4.12
CA TYR A 357 -16.69 38.15 4.37
C TYR A 357 -17.69 37.64 5.41
N PRO A 358 -17.91 38.36 6.55
CA PRO A 358 -19.11 38.24 7.37
C PRO A 358 -20.18 39.16 6.79
N LEU A 359 -21.31 38.60 6.31
CA LEU A 359 -22.33 39.29 5.55
C LEU A 359 -23.68 39.22 6.24
N ASP A 360 -24.45 40.30 6.18
CA ASP A 360 -25.87 40.32 6.57
C ASP A 360 -26.75 39.62 5.50
N ILE A 361 -28.07 39.64 5.70
CA ILE A 361 -29.03 38.98 4.80
C ILE A 361 -29.12 39.59 3.40
N HIS A 362 -28.55 40.78 3.16
CA HIS A 362 -28.48 41.48 1.87
C HIS A 362 -27.09 41.51 1.25
N GLY A 363 -26.13 40.77 1.84
CA GLY A 363 -24.76 40.70 1.33
C GLY A 363 -23.87 41.88 1.74
N ASP A 364 -24.29 42.74 2.66
CA ASP A 364 -23.47 43.82 3.19
C ASP A 364 -22.60 43.30 4.37
N LEU A 365 -21.38 43.86 4.51
CA LEU A 365 -20.50 43.51 5.62
C LEU A 365 -21.10 43.84 6.97
N ASP A 366 -21.25 42.85 7.87
CA ASP A 366 -21.76 43.03 9.23
C ASP A 366 -20.96 42.26 10.29
N LEU A 367 -20.33 43.01 11.19
CA LEU A 367 -19.58 42.48 12.33
C LEU A 367 -20.47 41.88 13.42
N ALA A 368 -21.82 42.10 13.40
CA ALA A 368 -22.71 41.41 14.31
C ALA A 368 -22.83 39.92 13.99
N VAL A 369 -22.76 39.57 12.72
CA VAL A 369 -22.69 38.17 12.26
C VAL A 369 -21.38 37.53 12.75
N LEU A 370 -20.24 38.22 12.58
CA LEU A 370 -18.94 37.75 13.05
C LEU A 370 -18.93 37.56 14.58
N ARG A 371 -19.50 38.48 15.34
CA ARG A 371 -19.64 38.37 16.81
C ARG A 371 -20.34 37.07 17.22
N ARG A 372 -21.51 36.80 16.63
CA ARG A 372 -22.27 35.58 16.93
C ARG A 372 -21.54 34.33 16.52
N ALA A 373 -20.96 34.34 15.34
CA ALA A 373 -20.16 33.23 14.84
C ALA A 373 -18.95 32.91 15.75
N PHE A 374 -18.28 33.96 16.26
CA PHE A 374 -17.20 33.82 17.24
C PHE A 374 -17.68 33.12 18.51
N LEU A 375 -18.79 33.53 19.09
CA LEU A 375 -19.33 32.90 20.29
C LEU A 375 -19.59 31.42 20.10
N ASN A 376 -20.17 31.04 18.99
CA ASN A 376 -20.36 29.65 18.66
C ASN A 376 -19.00 28.88 18.48
N SER A 377 -18.07 29.42 17.71
CA SER A 377 -16.77 28.78 17.44
C SER A 377 -15.82 28.77 18.64
N TYR A 378 -15.90 29.77 19.51
CA TYR A 378 -15.02 29.89 20.68
C TYR A 378 -15.45 28.97 21.83
N TYR A 379 -16.76 28.94 22.14
CA TYR A 379 -17.29 28.20 23.28
C TYR A 379 -17.65 26.74 23.00
N GLN A 380 -17.63 26.31 21.75
CA GLN A 380 -17.76 24.88 21.42
C GLN A 380 -16.64 24.08 22.07
N THR A 381 -16.94 22.89 22.57
CA THR A 381 -15.95 21.94 23.09
C THR A 381 -15.67 20.86 22.03
N GLY A 382 -14.40 20.50 21.86
CA GLY A 382 -13.93 19.59 20.83
C GLY A 382 -12.84 20.22 19.96
N LEU A 383 -12.42 19.49 18.94
CA LEU A 383 -11.45 20.01 17.96
C LEU A 383 -12.10 21.11 17.13
N LYS A 384 -11.57 22.33 17.27
CA LYS A 384 -11.97 23.45 16.41
C LYS A 384 -11.55 23.17 14.98
N ASN A 385 -12.53 23.06 14.10
CA ASN A 385 -12.27 22.84 12.68
C ASN A 385 -11.62 24.08 12.02
N LEU A 386 -11.20 23.96 10.77
CA LEU A 386 -10.54 25.05 10.04
C LEU A 386 -11.40 26.31 9.92
N MET A 387 -12.74 26.17 9.78
CA MET A 387 -13.66 27.32 9.71
C MET A 387 -13.78 28.02 11.07
N ASP A 388 -13.79 27.26 12.16
CA ASP A 388 -13.80 27.83 13.51
C ASP A 388 -12.54 28.65 13.78
N ARG A 389 -11.38 28.11 13.39
CA ARG A 389 -10.11 28.84 13.49
C ARG A 389 -10.12 30.11 12.63
N ALA A 390 -10.66 30.02 11.41
CA ALA A 390 -10.80 31.19 10.53
C ALA A 390 -11.71 32.27 11.14
N ILE A 391 -12.81 31.89 11.78
CA ILE A 391 -13.71 32.84 12.49
C ILE A 391 -12.98 33.49 13.66
N ILE A 392 -12.30 32.71 14.49
CA ILE A 392 -11.55 33.20 15.65
C ILE A 392 -10.45 34.15 15.19
N ASN A 393 -9.60 33.74 14.26
CA ASN A 393 -8.50 34.55 13.73
C ASN A 393 -8.99 35.86 13.08
N ARG A 394 -10.12 35.82 12.36
CA ARG A 394 -10.72 37.00 11.76
C ARG A 394 -11.23 37.95 12.86
N THR A 395 -11.90 37.39 13.88
CA THR A 395 -12.44 38.17 14.99
C THR A 395 -11.34 38.87 15.77
N GLU A 396 -10.22 38.21 16.08
CA GLU A 396 -9.05 38.79 16.75
C GLU A 396 -8.45 39.97 15.96
N LYS A 397 -8.35 39.84 14.64
CA LYS A 397 -7.89 40.92 13.76
C LYS A 397 -8.84 42.13 13.74
N GLU A 398 -10.15 41.89 13.74
CA GLU A 398 -11.14 42.96 13.75
C GLU A 398 -11.32 43.57 15.17
N ALA A 399 -11.02 42.82 16.23
CA ALA A 399 -11.08 43.31 17.63
C ALA A 399 -10.09 44.46 17.91
N GLU A 400 -9.01 44.56 17.14
CA GLU A 400 -8.08 45.68 17.23
C GLU A 400 -8.73 47.01 16.81
N LYS A 401 -9.73 46.97 15.91
CA LYS A 401 -10.34 48.12 15.25
C LYS A 401 -11.76 48.42 15.70
N HIS A 402 -12.50 47.39 16.14
CA HIS A 402 -13.93 47.45 16.39
C HIS A 402 -14.31 46.96 17.78
N GLU A 403 -14.98 47.76 18.57
CA GLU A 403 -15.40 47.40 19.93
C GLU A 403 -16.43 46.25 19.98
N ILE A 404 -17.27 46.12 18.97
CA ILE A 404 -18.35 45.12 18.92
C ILE A 404 -17.88 43.67 18.99
N VAL A 405 -16.63 43.42 18.62
CA VAL A 405 -15.99 42.10 18.60
C VAL A 405 -14.83 41.98 19.61
N ARG A 406 -14.67 42.96 20.50
CA ARG A 406 -13.56 42.99 21.48
C ARG A 406 -13.96 42.32 22.78
N ASN A 407 -13.06 41.54 23.39
CA ASN A 407 -13.22 40.91 24.72
C ASN A 407 -14.46 40.03 24.87
N LEU A 408 -14.89 39.37 23.79
CA LEU A 408 -16.06 38.50 23.78
C LEU A 408 -15.89 37.26 24.67
N ASP A 409 -14.68 36.79 24.83
CA ASP A 409 -14.27 35.71 25.72
C ASP A 409 -14.47 36.06 27.21
N GLN A 410 -14.50 37.36 27.57
CA GLN A 410 -14.66 37.84 28.94
C GLN A 410 -16.09 38.27 29.27
N THR A 411 -16.87 38.68 28.23
CA THR A 411 -18.24 39.21 28.38
C THR A 411 -19.29 38.14 28.29
N PHE A 412 -18.95 36.92 27.82
CA PHE A 412 -19.91 35.80 27.72
C PHE A 412 -19.45 34.61 28.55
N LYS A 413 -20.38 33.80 28.98
CA LYS A 413 -20.14 32.52 29.64
C LYS A 413 -20.94 31.42 28.96
N LYS A 414 -20.35 30.29 28.75
CA LYS A 414 -20.99 29.10 28.21
C LYS A 414 -21.93 28.49 29.25
N ILE A 415 -23.16 28.20 28.85
CA ILE A 415 -24.14 27.44 29.61
C ILE A 415 -24.16 25.99 29.12
N ASP A 416 -24.39 25.76 27.81
CA ASP A 416 -24.54 24.43 27.19
C ASP A 416 -24.12 24.44 25.75
N GLU A 417 -24.11 23.28 25.09
CA GLU A 417 -23.88 23.14 23.65
C GLU A 417 -24.64 21.94 23.07
N LEU A 418 -25.02 22.06 21.82
CA LEU A 418 -25.48 20.96 20.97
C LEU A 418 -24.39 20.70 19.92
N PRO A 419 -23.62 19.61 20.01
CA PRO A 419 -22.48 19.35 19.14
C PRO A 419 -22.85 19.26 17.66
N PHE A 420 -21.85 19.35 16.77
CA PHE A 420 -22.04 19.19 15.35
C PHE A 420 -22.45 17.74 15.03
N ASP A 421 -23.43 17.62 14.14
CA ASP A 421 -23.90 16.36 13.60
C ASP A 421 -23.94 16.43 12.06
N PHE A 422 -23.42 15.39 11.41
CA PHE A 422 -23.34 15.33 9.95
C PHE A 422 -24.69 15.26 9.25
N GLU A 423 -25.71 14.70 9.91
CA GLU A 423 -27.06 14.63 9.38
C GLU A 423 -27.77 15.99 9.49
N ARG A 424 -27.66 16.65 10.65
CA ARG A 424 -28.21 17.98 10.90
C ARG A 424 -27.41 19.12 10.24
N ARG A 425 -26.14 18.92 9.94
CA ARG A 425 -25.18 19.90 9.34
C ARG A 425 -25.11 21.24 10.05
N ARG A 426 -25.37 21.28 11.37
CA ARG A 426 -25.33 22.48 12.21
C ARG A 426 -24.90 22.15 13.63
N MET A 427 -24.56 23.20 14.38
CA MET A 427 -24.20 23.12 15.78
C MET A 427 -24.63 24.36 16.52
N SER A 428 -24.95 24.22 17.81
CA SER A 428 -25.42 25.30 18.65
C SER A 428 -24.59 25.42 19.92
N VAL A 429 -24.41 26.67 20.38
CA VAL A 429 -23.82 26.96 21.68
C VAL A 429 -24.75 27.92 22.43
N ILE A 430 -25.00 27.61 23.69
CA ILE A 430 -25.80 28.44 24.58
C ILE A 430 -24.86 29.26 25.46
N VAL A 431 -24.98 30.58 25.39
CA VAL A 431 -24.14 31.52 26.12
C VAL A 431 -24.97 32.54 26.88
N LYS A 432 -24.45 32.99 27.99
CA LYS A 432 -24.99 34.04 28.84
C LYS A 432 -24.09 35.27 28.79
N ASP A 433 -24.65 36.45 28.59
CA ASP A 433 -23.93 37.70 28.60
C ASP A 433 -23.87 38.37 30.00
N ASP A 434 -23.20 39.52 30.12
CA ASP A 434 -23.07 40.27 31.36
C ASP A 434 -24.39 40.94 31.84
N GLU A 435 -25.41 41.00 30.98
CA GLU A 435 -26.76 41.48 31.28
C GLU A 435 -27.72 40.35 31.68
N ASP A 436 -27.18 39.15 31.94
CA ASP A 436 -27.91 37.92 32.26
C ASP A 436 -28.84 37.40 31.12
N VAL A 437 -28.67 37.87 29.89
CA VAL A 437 -29.43 37.38 28.73
C VAL A 437 -28.79 36.09 28.22
N ILE A 438 -29.60 35.04 28.09
CA ILE A 438 -29.20 33.75 27.58
C ILE A 438 -29.60 33.64 26.12
N SER A 439 -28.64 33.26 25.29
CA SER A 439 -28.85 33.11 23.83
C SER A 439 -28.27 31.83 23.33
N MET A 440 -29.00 31.12 22.49
CA MET A 440 -28.51 30.01 21.66
C MET A 440 -28.02 30.59 20.34
N VAL A 441 -26.76 30.33 20.00
CA VAL A 441 -26.19 30.73 18.72
C VAL A 441 -25.87 29.47 17.91
N THR A 442 -26.47 29.38 16.74
CA THR A 442 -26.37 28.25 15.84
C THR A 442 -25.66 28.66 14.55
N LYS A 443 -24.73 27.82 14.08
CA LYS A 443 -24.15 27.96 12.75
C LYS A 443 -24.22 26.63 12.00
N GLY A 444 -24.39 26.67 10.68
CA GLY A 444 -24.54 25.49 9.87
C GLY A 444 -24.64 25.77 8.38
N ALA A 445 -24.93 24.73 7.60
CA ALA A 445 -25.20 24.87 6.19
C ALA A 445 -26.41 25.83 6.00
N LEU A 446 -26.34 26.74 5.01
CA LEU A 446 -27.30 27.79 4.88
C LEU A 446 -28.73 27.28 4.69
N GLU A 447 -28.91 26.23 3.92
CA GLU A 447 -30.22 25.61 3.68
C GLU A 447 -30.84 25.11 4.99
N GLU A 448 -30.08 24.50 5.85
CA GLU A 448 -30.49 24.01 7.16
C GLU A 448 -30.79 25.16 8.12
N MET A 449 -29.98 26.24 8.05
CA MET A 449 -30.22 27.42 8.86
C MET A 449 -31.48 28.15 8.44
N LEU A 450 -31.79 28.24 7.15
CA LEU A 450 -33.04 28.77 6.62
C LEU A 450 -34.25 27.89 7.01
N ALA A 451 -34.08 26.58 7.15
CA ALA A 451 -35.17 25.67 7.52
C ALA A 451 -35.59 25.83 8.99
N ILE A 452 -34.64 26.14 9.91
CA ILE A 452 -34.93 26.31 11.34
C ILE A 452 -35.24 27.77 11.72
N SER A 453 -35.07 28.72 10.79
CA SER A 453 -35.28 30.15 11.06
C SER A 453 -36.70 30.58 10.62
N SER A 454 -37.38 31.27 11.50
CA SER A 454 -38.71 31.89 11.22
C SER A 454 -38.58 33.37 10.98
N HIS A 455 -37.50 34.00 11.43
CA HIS A 455 -37.28 35.45 11.33
C HIS A 455 -35.87 35.74 10.81
N VAL A 456 -35.70 36.97 10.34
CA VAL A 456 -34.37 37.53 9.95
C VAL A 456 -34.11 38.83 10.68
N GLU A 457 -32.84 39.10 10.96
CA GLU A 457 -32.39 40.38 11.52
C GLU A 457 -31.66 41.21 10.48
N TYR A 458 -32.10 42.45 10.30
CA TYR A 458 -31.42 43.45 9.50
C TYR A 458 -31.31 44.78 10.23
N LYS A 459 -30.10 45.28 10.42
CA LYS A 459 -29.83 46.54 11.14
C LYS A 459 -30.57 46.63 12.48
N LYS A 460 -30.51 45.53 13.27
CA LYS A 460 -31.20 45.38 14.58
C LYS A 460 -32.73 45.38 14.52
N ARG A 461 -33.35 45.22 13.38
CA ARG A 461 -34.77 44.99 13.22
C ARG A 461 -35.06 43.54 12.86
N ILE A 462 -35.93 42.93 13.63
CA ILE A 462 -36.37 41.55 13.39
C ILE A 462 -37.65 41.59 12.56
N THR A 463 -37.65 40.84 11.44
CA THR A 463 -38.81 40.70 10.55
C THR A 463 -38.99 39.22 10.23
N GLU A 464 -40.21 38.87 9.83
CA GLU A 464 -40.51 37.51 9.42
C GLU A 464 -39.72 37.10 8.17
N LEU A 465 -39.19 35.87 8.13
CA LEU A 465 -38.50 35.31 6.97
C LEU A 465 -39.53 34.93 5.90
N THR A 466 -39.78 35.86 4.97
CA THR A 466 -40.69 35.62 3.84
C THR A 466 -39.98 34.81 2.76
N GLU A 467 -40.79 34.21 1.86
CA GLU A 467 -40.22 33.45 0.72
C GLU A 467 -39.41 34.34 -0.23
N GLU A 468 -39.76 35.62 -0.35
CA GLU A 468 -39.02 36.59 -1.15
C GLU A 468 -37.62 36.83 -0.57
N ILE A 469 -37.51 37.07 0.75
CA ILE A 469 -36.23 37.23 1.44
C ILE A 469 -35.39 35.94 1.34
N ARG A 470 -36.01 34.77 1.49
CA ARG A 470 -35.37 33.47 1.32
C ARG A 470 -34.76 33.33 -0.07
N GLN A 471 -35.46 33.67 -1.12
CA GLN A 471 -34.96 33.59 -2.50
C GLN A 471 -33.87 34.63 -2.77
N GLU A 472 -33.96 35.81 -2.20
CA GLU A 472 -32.90 36.83 -2.28
C GLU A 472 -31.58 36.31 -1.66
N ILE A 473 -31.62 35.78 -0.43
CA ILE A 473 -30.47 35.19 0.26
C ILE A 473 -29.86 34.04 -0.57
N LEU A 474 -30.68 33.12 -1.09
CA LEU A 474 -30.22 32.00 -1.88
C LEU A 474 -29.56 32.47 -3.20
N SER A 475 -30.06 33.53 -3.82
CA SER A 475 -29.50 34.14 -5.02
C SER A 475 -28.12 34.76 -4.75
N GLU A 476 -27.96 35.51 -3.67
CA GLU A 476 -26.69 36.11 -3.25
C GLU A 476 -25.65 35.04 -2.91
N VAL A 477 -26.06 34.00 -2.18
CA VAL A 477 -25.17 32.90 -1.82
C VAL A 477 -24.78 32.08 -3.07
N ALA A 478 -25.66 31.92 -4.05
CA ALA A 478 -25.32 31.29 -5.32
C ALA A 478 -24.22 32.07 -6.04
N GLN A 479 -24.25 33.42 -6.06
CA GLN A 479 -23.17 34.22 -6.65
C GLN A 479 -21.87 34.11 -5.90
N LEU A 480 -21.87 34.04 -4.56
CA LEU A 480 -20.68 33.81 -3.76
C LEU A 480 -20.07 32.43 -4.03
N ASN A 481 -20.92 31.41 -4.15
CA ASN A 481 -20.49 30.06 -4.50
C ASN A 481 -19.87 29.99 -5.91
N GLU A 482 -20.41 30.75 -6.88
CA GLU A 482 -19.82 30.87 -8.23
C GLU A 482 -18.43 31.51 -8.19
N GLN A 483 -18.16 32.38 -7.20
CA GLN A 483 -16.82 32.92 -6.97
C GLN A 483 -15.87 31.95 -6.24
N GLY A 484 -16.35 30.78 -5.86
CA GLY A 484 -15.58 29.76 -5.14
C GLY A 484 -15.56 29.96 -3.62
N LEU A 485 -16.49 30.76 -3.08
CA LEU A 485 -16.64 30.95 -1.64
C LEU A 485 -17.62 29.94 -1.04
N ARG A 486 -17.27 29.34 0.06
CA ARG A 486 -18.16 28.45 0.85
C ARG A 486 -18.91 29.28 1.89
N VAL A 487 -20.23 29.07 1.99
CA VAL A 487 -21.08 29.88 2.85
C VAL A 487 -21.66 29.08 4.01
N LEU A 488 -21.59 29.62 5.23
CA LEU A 488 -22.28 29.12 6.42
C LEU A 488 -23.26 30.16 6.94
N GLY A 489 -24.50 29.75 7.26
CA GLY A 489 -25.49 30.59 7.93
C GLY A 489 -25.21 30.70 9.44
N VAL A 490 -25.61 31.83 10.00
CA VAL A 490 -25.57 32.12 11.44
C VAL A 490 -26.91 32.63 11.93
N SER A 491 -27.50 31.90 12.87
CA SER A 491 -28.79 32.27 13.50
C SER A 491 -28.63 32.28 15.01
N TYR A 492 -29.58 32.95 15.66
CA TYR A 492 -29.65 32.97 17.13
C TYR A 492 -31.08 32.97 17.64
N LYS A 493 -31.24 32.61 18.92
CA LYS A 493 -32.48 32.73 19.68
C LYS A 493 -32.13 33.26 21.06
N SER A 494 -32.81 34.29 21.58
CA SER A 494 -32.57 34.93 22.89
C SER A 494 -33.71 34.69 23.86
N ASP A 495 -33.52 35.15 25.09
CA ASP A 495 -34.47 35.06 26.19
C ASP A 495 -34.79 33.60 26.61
N LEU A 496 -33.72 32.79 26.71
CA LEU A 496 -33.78 31.40 27.11
C LEU A 496 -33.63 31.21 28.63
N GLU A 497 -33.98 30.05 29.17
CA GLU A 497 -33.94 29.72 30.59
C GLU A 497 -32.56 29.15 30.98
N GLU A 498 -32.00 29.50 32.17
CA GLU A 498 -30.66 29.08 32.62
C GLU A 498 -30.60 27.60 33.06
N ASP A 499 -31.66 27.11 33.72
CA ASP A 499 -31.73 25.77 34.29
C ASP A 499 -32.45 24.75 33.37
N TYR A 500 -32.32 24.89 32.05
CA TYR A 500 -32.94 24.03 31.06
C TYR A 500 -31.90 23.16 30.34
N ASP A 501 -32.21 21.86 30.18
CA ASP A 501 -31.36 20.93 29.44
C ASP A 501 -31.74 21.01 27.95
N TYR A 502 -30.91 21.64 27.14
CA TYR A 502 -31.19 21.95 25.74
C TYR A 502 -31.02 20.73 24.87
N GLU A 503 -32.01 20.46 24.03
CA GLU A 503 -32.01 19.35 23.09
C GLU A 503 -32.12 19.83 21.65
N VAL A 504 -31.89 18.94 20.68
CA VAL A 504 -31.96 19.21 19.23
C VAL A 504 -33.31 19.82 18.80
N LYS A 505 -34.41 19.49 19.47
CA LYS A 505 -35.76 20.04 19.20
C LYS A 505 -35.85 21.56 19.47
N ASP A 506 -34.94 22.10 20.30
CA ASP A 506 -34.94 23.51 20.67
C ASP A 506 -34.29 24.40 19.60
N GLU A 507 -33.59 23.78 18.64
CA GLU A 507 -33.08 24.44 17.43
C GLU A 507 -34.22 24.74 16.43
N SER A 508 -35.17 25.55 16.85
CA SER A 508 -36.34 25.92 16.05
C SER A 508 -36.71 27.37 16.32
N ASP A 509 -37.45 27.99 15.42
CA ASP A 509 -37.89 29.40 15.50
C ASP A 509 -36.71 30.38 15.70
N MET A 510 -35.58 30.11 14.99
CA MET A 510 -34.39 30.92 15.06
C MET A 510 -34.51 32.22 14.28
N ILE A 511 -33.65 33.20 14.59
CA ILE A 511 -33.53 34.45 13.89
C ILE A 511 -32.23 34.39 13.06
N LEU A 512 -32.33 34.38 11.76
CA LEU A 512 -31.15 34.39 10.87
C LEU A 512 -30.51 35.79 10.89
N THR A 513 -29.26 35.89 11.24
CA THR A 513 -28.50 37.15 11.28
C THR A 513 -27.82 37.46 9.96
N GLY A 514 -27.34 36.43 9.28
CA GLY A 514 -26.58 36.52 8.05
C GLY A 514 -25.76 35.28 7.82
N TYR A 515 -24.70 35.44 7.07
CA TYR A 515 -23.85 34.31 6.66
C TYR A 515 -22.37 34.70 6.57
N LEU A 516 -21.50 33.71 6.64
CA LEU A 516 -20.06 33.81 6.59
C LEU A 516 -19.57 33.20 5.28
N ALA A 517 -18.81 33.95 4.49
CA ALA A 517 -18.23 33.50 3.25
C ALA A 517 -16.74 33.18 3.43
N PHE A 518 -16.38 31.93 3.22
CA PHE A 518 -15.03 31.40 3.40
C PHE A 518 -14.39 31.14 2.06
N LEU A 519 -13.12 31.48 1.94
CA LEU A 519 -12.27 31.09 0.83
C LEU A 519 -11.45 29.86 1.22
N ASP A 520 -11.46 28.86 0.34
CA ASP A 520 -10.62 27.66 0.42
C ASP A 520 -9.59 27.74 -0.72
N PRO A 521 -8.41 28.36 -0.47
CA PRO A 521 -7.47 28.64 -1.53
C PRO A 521 -6.82 27.35 -2.04
N PRO A 522 -6.71 27.14 -3.37
CA PRO A 522 -6.00 26.02 -3.92
C PRO A 522 -4.51 26.05 -3.55
N LYS A 523 -3.89 24.87 -3.39
CA LYS A 523 -2.44 24.75 -3.20
C LYS A 523 -1.72 25.18 -4.48
N SER A 524 -0.64 25.89 -4.33
CA SER A 524 0.20 26.28 -5.48
C SER A 524 0.82 25.07 -6.21
N SER A 525 0.97 23.95 -5.53
CA SER A 525 1.49 22.69 -6.09
C SER A 525 0.43 21.85 -6.81
N ALA A 526 -0.89 22.12 -6.63
CA ALA A 526 -1.95 21.27 -7.16
C ALA A 526 -1.98 21.27 -8.70
N ALA A 527 -1.95 22.43 -9.34
CA ALA A 527 -1.99 22.52 -10.80
C ALA A 527 -0.77 21.83 -11.46
N PRO A 528 0.51 22.10 -11.05
CA PRO A 528 1.66 21.37 -11.58
C PRO A 528 1.59 19.84 -11.33
N ALA A 529 1.05 19.41 -10.19
CA ALA A 529 0.94 17.99 -9.88
C ALA A 529 -0.07 17.29 -10.80
N ILE A 530 -1.23 17.90 -11.03
CA ILE A 530 -2.27 17.37 -11.95
C ILE A 530 -1.72 17.28 -13.37
N GLU A 531 -1.02 18.31 -13.85
CA GLU A 531 -0.38 18.30 -15.17
C GLU A 531 0.65 17.17 -15.27
N THR A 532 1.51 17.03 -14.26
CA THR A 532 2.53 15.98 -14.23
C THR A 532 1.89 14.58 -14.18
N LEU A 533 0.85 14.37 -13.36
CA LEU A 533 0.12 13.11 -13.32
C LEU A 533 -0.50 12.77 -14.69
N ALA A 534 -1.08 13.75 -15.37
CA ALA A 534 -1.60 13.58 -16.72
C ALA A 534 -0.50 13.22 -17.75
N GLU A 535 0.71 13.79 -17.64
CA GLU A 535 1.87 13.39 -18.45
C GLU A 535 2.27 11.92 -18.22
N TYR A 536 2.07 11.42 -17.02
CA TYR A 536 2.25 10.01 -16.67
C TYR A 536 1.02 9.14 -16.99
N GLY A 537 -0.01 9.71 -17.65
CA GLY A 537 -1.22 8.98 -18.06
C GLY A 537 -2.12 8.60 -16.89
N VAL A 538 -2.16 9.42 -15.86
CA VAL A 538 -3.10 9.31 -14.73
C VAL A 538 -4.12 10.43 -14.82
N ALA A 539 -5.39 10.08 -15.03
CA ALA A 539 -6.49 11.02 -15.02
C ALA A 539 -6.91 11.33 -13.58
N THR A 540 -7.07 12.60 -13.25
CA THR A 540 -7.55 13.01 -11.92
C THR A 540 -9.06 13.25 -11.97
N LYS A 541 -9.81 12.65 -11.03
CA LYS A 541 -11.23 12.85 -10.82
C LYS A 541 -11.49 13.33 -9.40
N ILE A 542 -12.39 14.30 -9.25
CA ILE A 542 -12.71 14.91 -7.95
C ILE A 542 -14.04 14.35 -7.44
N LEU A 543 -14.01 13.74 -6.26
CA LEU A 543 -15.18 13.16 -5.58
C LEU A 543 -15.37 13.86 -4.23
N THR A 544 -16.28 14.83 -4.16
CA THR A 544 -16.42 15.66 -2.96
C THR A 544 -17.87 15.75 -2.45
N GLY A 545 -18.01 15.91 -1.13
CA GLY A 545 -19.28 16.26 -0.50
C GLY A 545 -19.67 17.75 -0.64
N ASP A 546 -18.76 18.58 -1.14
CA ASP A 546 -18.94 20.02 -1.26
C ASP A 546 -19.91 20.41 -2.40
N ASN A 547 -20.29 21.69 -2.38
CA ASN A 547 -21.16 22.30 -3.39
C ASN A 547 -20.49 22.29 -4.79
N ASP A 548 -21.28 22.02 -5.82
CA ASP A 548 -20.87 21.91 -7.21
C ASP A 548 -20.19 23.19 -7.74
N LYS A 549 -20.74 24.39 -7.43
CA LYS A 549 -20.21 25.67 -7.91
C LYS A 549 -18.85 25.99 -7.30
N VAL A 550 -18.72 25.80 -5.98
CA VAL A 550 -17.43 25.97 -5.28
C VAL A 550 -16.38 24.99 -5.80
N THR A 551 -16.78 23.74 -6.04
CA THR A 551 -15.89 22.71 -6.56
C THR A 551 -15.44 23.05 -7.98
N GLN A 552 -16.36 23.49 -8.85
CA GLN A 552 -16.04 23.93 -10.21
C GLN A 552 -15.01 25.06 -10.20
N ALA A 553 -15.24 26.12 -9.40
CA ALA A 553 -14.34 27.26 -9.33
C ALA A 553 -12.92 26.89 -8.87
N VAL A 554 -12.79 25.93 -7.94
CA VAL A 554 -11.48 25.42 -7.50
C VAL A 554 -10.83 24.57 -8.58
N CYS A 555 -11.58 23.66 -9.24
CA CYS A 555 -11.07 22.78 -10.30
C CYS A 555 -10.56 23.59 -11.50
N GLU A 556 -11.26 24.61 -11.93
CA GLU A 556 -10.84 25.50 -13.00
C GLU A 556 -9.53 26.24 -12.65
N LYS A 557 -9.37 26.71 -11.40
CA LYS A 557 -8.15 27.37 -10.93
C LYS A 557 -6.93 26.44 -10.92
N VAL A 558 -7.12 25.13 -10.73
CA VAL A 558 -6.03 24.15 -10.76
C VAL A 558 -5.85 23.51 -12.13
N GLY A 559 -6.59 23.98 -13.18
CA GLY A 559 -6.41 23.55 -14.56
C GLY A 559 -7.10 22.23 -14.90
N LEU A 560 -8.04 21.77 -14.08
CA LEU A 560 -8.92 20.66 -14.44
C LEU A 560 -10.02 21.14 -15.35
N ASP A 561 -10.22 20.43 -16.46
CA ASP A 561 -11.33 20.68 -17.38
C ASP A 561 -12.63 20.13 -16.78
N VAL A 562 -13.63 20.99 -16.61
CA VAL A 562 -14.89 20.69 -15.93
C VAL A 562 -16.03 20.81 -16.93
N ASP A 563 -16.08 19.92 -17.92
CA ASP A 563 -17.15 19.90 -18.92
C ASP A 563 -18.50 19.45 -18.32
N ASN A 564 -18.46 18.49 -17.38
CA ASN A 564 -19.63 17.91 -16.72
C ASN A 564 -19.39 17.70 -15.23
N ILE A 565 -20.37 18.09 -14.42
CA ILE A 565 -20.43 17.76 -12.98
C ILE A 565 -21.62 16.84 -12.78
N LEU A 566 -21.42 15.74 -12.05
CA LEU A 566 -22.48 14.83 -11.66
C LEU A 566 -22.76 15.00 -10.16
N LEU A 567 -24.02 15.22 -9.79
CA LEU A 567 -24.42 15.41 -8.40
C LEU A 567 -24.78 14.08 -7.75
N GLY A 568 -24.66 14.00 -6.41
CA GLY A 568 -25.00 12.78 -5.66
C GLY A 568 -26.41 12.26 -5.92
N VAL A 569 -27.39 13.16 -6.03
CA VAL A 569 -28.78 12.80 -6.36
C VAL A 569 -28.89 12.17 -7.75
N GLU A 570 -28.08 12.63 -8.71
CA GLU A 570 -28.05 12.06 -10.06
C GLU A 570 -27.34 10.69 -10.05
N VAL A 571 -26.29 10.54 -9.26
CA VAL A 571 -25.59 9.24 -9.07
C VAL A 571 -26.56 8.18 -8.55
N ASP A 572 -27.44 8.52 -7.59
CA ASP A 572 -28.44 7.58 -7.06
C ASP A 572 -29.53 7.24 -8.08
N ALA A 573 -29.87 8.17 -8.96
CA ALA A 573 -30.91 7.97 -9.98
C ALA A 573 -30.44 7.08 -11.15
N LEU A 574 -29.12 6.96 -11.39
CA LEU A 574 -28.55 6.17 -12.47
C LEU A 574 -28.47 4.68 -12.10
N SER A 575 -28.80 3.80 -13.05
CA SER A 575 -28.46 2.37 -12.97
C SER A 575 -26.95 2.15 -13.05
N ASP A 576 -26.48 0.96 -12.70
CA ASP A 576 -25.03 0.66 -12.74
C ASP A 576 -24.47 0.72 -14.17
N GLU A 577 -25.25 0.33 -15.20
CA GLU A 577 -24.84 0.45 -16.60
C GLU A 577 -24.73 1.91 -17.05
N GLU A 578 -25.68 2.76 -16.66
CA GLU A 578 -25.65 4.19 -16.98
C GLU A 578 -24.52 4.90 -16.22
N LEU A 579 -24.35 4.58 -14.95
CA LEU A 579 -23.25 5.13 -14.15
C LEU A 579 -21.88 4.71 -14.70
N SER A 580 -21.74 3.46 -15.15
CA SER A 580 -20.52 2.95 -15.81
C SER A 580 -20.10 3.81 -17.00
N GLN A 581 -21.05 4.29 -17.80
CA GLN A 581 -20.78 5.19 -18.93
C GLN A 581 -20.51 6.63 -18.45
N ALA A 582 -21.27 7.11 -17.48
CA ALA A 582 -21.15 8.47 -16.96
C ALA A 582 -19.79 8.72 -16.31
N VAL A 583 -19.25 7.74 -15.53
CA VAL A 583 -17.97 7.89 -14.83
C VAL A 583 -16.78 8.03 -15.77
N GLU A 584 -16.87 7.55 -17.02
CA GLU A 584 -15.80 7.71 -18.01
C GLU A 584 -15.61 9.18 -18.41
N HIS A 585 -16.71 9.89 -18.60
CA HIS A 585 -16.72 11.25 -19.17
C HIS A 585 -16.84 12.35 -18.12
N THR A 586 -17.05 11.99 -16.85
CA THR A 586 -17.20 12.97 -15.76
C THR A 586 -15.90 13.12 -15.01
N THR A 587 -15.43 14.36 -14.84
CA THR A 587 -14.21 14.69 -14.07
C THR A 587 -14.54 15.05 -12.63
N VAL A 588 -15.68 15.70 -12.38
CA VAL A 588 -16.07 16.22 -11.07
C VAL A 588 -17.40 15.65 -10.64
N PHE A 589 -17.43 15.15 -9.42
CA PHE A 589 -18.62 14.63 -8.73
C PHE A 589 -18.80 15.41 -7.43
N ALA A 590 -19.96 16.05 -7.23
CA ALA A 590 -20.21 16.96 -6.13
C ALA A 590 -21.42 16.56 -5.28
N LYS A 591 -21.50 17.05 -4.06
CA LYS A 591 -22.56 16.72 -3.07
C LYS A 591 -22.72 15.23 -2.85
N LEU A 592 -21.60 14.49 -2.82
CA LEU A 592 -21.58 13.04 -2.65
C LEU A 592 -21.66 12.63 -1.19
N SER A 593 -22.41 11.56 -0.91
CA SER A 593 -22.25 10.77 0.31
C SER A 593 -21.02 9.83 0.22
N PRO A 594 -20.53 9.29 1.34
CA PRO A 594 -19.45 8.32 1.34
C PRO A 594 -19.74 7.07 0.48
N ASP A 595 -20.97 6.56 0.52
CA ASP A 595 -21.38 5.39 -0.25
C ASP A 595 -21.41 5.66 -1.76
N GLN A 596 -21.85 6.86 -2.16
CA GLN A 596 -21.83 7.27 -3.55
C GLN A 596 -20.40 7.39 -4.09
N LYS A 597 -19.46 7.92 -3.30
CA LYS A 597 -18.03 7.94 -3.64
C LYS A 597 -17.51 6.51 -3.89
N ALA A 598 -17.82 5.57 -2.98
CA ALA A 598 -17.42 4.18 -3.12
C ALA A 598 -18.05 3.52 -4.36
N ARG A 599 -19.33 3.78 -4.65
CA ARG A 599 -20.03 3.27 -5.84
C ARG A 599 -19.39 3.73 -7.14
N ILE A 600 -19.00 5.00 -7.24
CA ILE A 600 -18.28 5.56 -8.40
C ILE A 600 -16.95 4.81 -8.63
N ILE A 601 -16.17 4.59 -7.58
CA ILE A 601 -14.89 3.88 -7.64
C ILE A 601 -15.10 2.44 -8.13
N LEU A 602 -16.10 1.74 -7.62
CA LEU A 602 -16.42 0.37 -8.04
C LEU A 602 -16.78 0.31 -9.53
N GLN A 603 -17.51 1.30 -10.05
CA GLN A 603 -17.84 1.35 -11.48
C GLN A 603 -16.62 1.62 -12.35
N LEU A 604 -15.72 2.53 -11.94
CA LEU A 604 -14.45 2.74 -12.64
C LEU A 604 -13.60 1.46 -12.67
N LYS A 605 -13.54 0.71 -11.57
CA LYS A 605 -12.85 -0.60 -11.52
C LYS A 605 -13.53 -1.64 -12.39
N ALA A 606 -14.86 -1.69 -12.43
CA ALA A 606 -15.61 -2.59 -13.31
C ALA A 606 -15.35 -2.30 -14.80
N ASN A 607 -15.09 -1.06 -15.16
CA ASN A 607 -14.68 -0.62 -16.50
C ASN A 607 -13.23 -1.02 -16.85
N GLY A 608 -12.47 -1.56 -15.89
CA GLY A 608 -11.10 -2.05 -16.10
C GLY A 608 -10.01 -1.06 -15.71
N HIS A 609 -10.36 0.06 -15.10
CA HIS A 609 -9.40 1.02 -14.58
C HIS A 609 -8.73 0.52 -13.29
N LYS A 610 -7.53 1.03 -13.04
CA LYS A 610 -6.80 0.92 -11.79
C LYS A 610 -6.92 2.23 -11.03
N VAL A 611 -7.72 2.21 -9.97
CA VAL A 611 -8.13 3.41 -9.25
C VAL A 611 -7.35 3.58 -7.95
N GLY A 612 -6.65 4.72 -7.83
CA GLY A 612 -6.18 5.22 -6.55
C GLY A 612 -7.20 6.17 -5.95
N TYR A 613 -7.43 6.11 -4.65
CA TYR A 613 -8.25 7.09 -3.94
C TYR A 613 -7.45 7.76 -2.83
N MET A 614 -7.43 9.10 -2.84
CA MET A 614 -6.75 9.90 -1.82
C MET A 614 -7.76 10.67 -0.98
N GLY A 615 -7.69 10.49 0.35
CA GLY A 615 -8.53 11.17 1.31
C GLY A 615 -7.91 11.22 2.71
N ASP A 616 -8.44 12.08 3.58
CA ASP A 616 -7.93 12.32 4.93
C ASP A 616 -9.01 12.33 6.02
N GLY A 617 -10.29 12.26 5.61
CA GLY A 617 -11.43 12.29 6.51
C GLY A 617 -12.06 10.92 6.79
N ILE A 618 -12.95 10.88 7.79
CA ILE A 618 -13.76 9.69 8.12
C ILE A 618 -14.57 9.23 6.90
N ASN A 619 -15.12 10.19 6.16
CA ASN A 619 -15.99 9.96 5.01
C ASN A 619 -15.27 9.30 3.82
N ASP A 620 -13.94 9.29 3.83
CA ASP A 620 -13.11 8.76 2.74
C ASP A 620 -12.73 7.28 2.95
N ALA A 621 -12.80 6.77 4.18
CA ALA A 621 -12.42 5.42 4.52
C ALA A 621 -13.15 4.34 3.67
N PRO A 622 -14.47 4.40 3.43
CA PRO A 622 -15.14 3.44 2.55
C PRO A 622 -14.59 3.46 1.11
N SER A 623 -14.31 4.65 0.59
CA SER A 623 -13.75 4.86 -0.75
C SER A 623 -12.34 4.32 -0.89
N MET A 624 -11.48 4.56 0.12
CA MET A 624 -10.13 4.01 0.17
C MET A 624 -10.13 2.49 0.21
N LYS A 625 -11.06 1.89 0.95
CA LYS A 625 -11.15 0.42 1.09
C LYS A 625 -11.53 -0.27 -0.22
N VAL A 626 -12.35 0.34 -1.06
CA VAL A 626 -12.79 -0.25 -2.35
C VAL A 626 -11.86 0.09 -3.51
N ALA A 627 -11.01 1.11 -3.39
CA ALA A 627 -10.00 1.46 -4.38
C ALA A 627 -8.96 0.33 -4.56
N ASP A 628 -8.19 0.36 -5.65
CA ASP A 628 -7.04 -0.56 -5.80
C ASP A 628 -5.88 -0.11 -4.91
N VAL A 629 -5.76 1.19 -4.63
CA VAL A 629 -4.81 1.77 -3.69
C VAL A 629 -5.50 2.86 -2.88
N GLY A 630 -5.65 2.65 -1.58
CA GLY A 630 -6.04 3.68 -0.63
C GLY A 630 -4.82 4.53 -0.25
N ILE A 631 -4.95 5.85 -0.37
CA ILE A 631 -3.87 6.81 -0.10
C ILE A 631 -4.35 7.80 0.94
N SER A 632 -3.56 8.01 1.99
CA SER A 632 -3.85 9.03 3.00
C SER A 632 -2.61 9.87 3.33
N VAL A 633 -2.75 10.77 4.26
CA VAL A 633 -1.67 11.66 4.71
C VAL A 633 -1.40 11.46 6.20
N ASP A 634 -0.22 11.84 6.66
CA ASP A 634 0.18 11.71 8.05
C ASP A 634 -0.72 12.49 9.02
N THR A 635 -1.24 13.63 8.57
CA THR A 635 -2.16 14.49 9.33
C THR A 635 -3.63 14.07 9.27
N ALA A 636 -3.95 12.97 8.59
CA ALA A 636 -5.31 12.46 8.47
C ALA A 636 -5.83 11.87 9.80
N VAL A 637 -7.15 11.72 9.88
CA VAL A 637 -7.78 11.01 11.00
C VAL A 637 -7.35 9.54 11.04
N ASP A 638 -7.36 8.93 12.21
CA ASP A 638 -6.81 7.58 12.40
C ASP A 638 -7.47 6.52 11.54
N ILE A 639 -8.79 6.57 11.38
CA ILE A 639 -9.52 5.64 10.50
C ILE A 639 -9.04 5.73 9.03
N ALA A 640 -8.73 6.93 8.55
CA ALA A 640 -8.22 7.13 7.20
C ALA A 640 -6.79 6.58 7.08
N LYS A 641 -5.92 6.86 8.07
CA LYS A 641 -4.57 6.29 8.13
C LYS A 641 -4.59 4.76 8.22
N GLU A 642 -5.52 4.20 9.00
CA GLU A 642 -5.60 2.75 9.17
C GLU A 642 -6.07 2.05 7.89
N THR A 643 -7.04 2.60 7.20
CA THR A 643 -7.61 2.06 5.96
C THR A 643 -6.65 2.17 4.78
N ALA A 644 -5.80 3.20 4.76
CA ALA A 644 -4.89 3.47 3.65
C ALA A 644 -3.80 2.40 3.49
N ASP A 645 -3.42 2.11 2.25
CA ASP A 645 -2.27 1.27 1.88
C ASP A 645 -0.97 2.08 1.79
N VAL A 646 -1.11 3.38 1.50
CA VAL A 646 0.00 4.33 1.31
C VAL A 646 -0.27 5.59 2.12
N ILE A 647 0.73 6.07 2.84
CA ILE A 647 0.66 7.34 3.59
C ILE A 647 1.73 8.31 3.07
N LEU A 648 1.29 9.51 2.73
CA LEU A 648 2.16 10.60 2.37
C LEU A 648 2.52 11.40 3.63
N LEU A 649 3.81 11.55 3.91
CA LEU A 649 4.30 12.34 5.06
C LEU A 649 4.18 13.86 4.84
N ASP A 650 4.00 14.29 3.59
CA ASP A 650 3.60 15.65 3.24
C ASP A 650 2.29 15.58 2.45
N LYS A 651 1.36 16.44 2.80
CA LYS A 651 0.05 16.53 2.14
C LYS A 651 0.17 17.28 0.81
N ASP A 652 0.89 16.68 -0.15
CA ASP A 652 1.18 17.25 -1.47
C ASP A 652 1.09 16.18 -2.57
N LEU A 653 0.33 16.46 -3.63
CA LEU A 653 0.20 15.58 -4.80
C LEU A 653 1.51 15.37 -5.56
N MET A 654 2.49 16.29 -5.45
CA MET A 654 3.83 16.08 -6.02
C MET A 654 4.60 14.95 -5.32
N VAL A 655 4.31 14.70 -4.04
CA VAL A 655 4.87 13.56 -3.31
C VAL A 655 4.27 12.25 -3.83
N LEU A 656 2.97 12.25 -4.14
CA LEU A 656 2.30 11.10 -4.74
C LEU A 656 2.88 10.77 -6.12
N GLU A 657 3.16 11.79 -6.96
CA GLU A 657 3.80 11.59 -8.26
C GLU A 657 5.12 10.83 -8.14
N LYS A 658 5.97 11.20 -7.18
CA LYS A 658 7.23 10.50 -6.92
C LYS A 658 7.01 9.04 -6.53
N GLY A 659 6.03 8.77 -5.69
CA GLY A 659 5.62 7.42 -5.32
C GLY A 659 5.18 6.60 -6.54
N LEU A 660 4.35 7.17 -7.40
CA LEU A 660 3.88 6.54 -8.62
C LEU A 660 5.03 6.20 -9.58
N VAL A 661 5.95 7.14 -9.79
CA VAL A 661 7.12 6.94 -10.65
C VAL A 661 8.01 5.83 -10.10
N GLU A 662 8.26 5.80 -8.79
CA GLU A 662 9.07 4.75 -8.18
C GLU A 662 8.36 3.39 -8.23
N GLY A 663 7.04 3.34 -8.02
CA GLY A 663 6.23 2.13 -8.22
C GLY A 663 6.38 1.57 -9.64
N ARG A 664 6.36 2.42 -10.66
CA ARG A 664 6.60 2.02 -12.06
C ARG A 664 8.01 1.50 -12.31
N LYS A 665 9.02 2.06 -11.63
CA LYS A 665 10.40 1.55 -11.72
C LYS A 665 10.51 0.15 -11.11
N VAL A 666 9.89 -0.06 -9.95
CA VAL A 666 9.83 -1.37 -9.29
C VAL A 666 9.15 -2.38 -10.21
N TYR A 667 7.97 -2.05 -10.74
CA TYR A 667 7.25 -2.89 -11.69
C TYR A 667 8.10 -3.24 -12.91
N ALA A 668 8.78 -2.24 -13.52
CA ALA A 668 9.63 -2.44 -14.68
C ALA A 668 10.76 -3.44 -14.39
N ASN A 669 11.45 -3.30 -13.26
CA ASN A 669 12.60 -4.14 -12.92
C ASN A 669 12.16 -5.58 -12.59
N MET A 670 11.00 -5.76 -11.96
CA MET A 670 10.40 -7.08 -11.74
C MET A 670 10.02 -7.74 -13.07
N THR A 671 9.36 -7.00 -13.96
CA THR A 671 8.97 -7.49 -15.30
C THR A 671 10.18 -7.88 -16.14
N LYS A 672 11.28 -7.09 -16.09
CA LYS A 672 12.54 -7.44 -16.75
C LYS A 672 13.02 -8.81 -16.28
N TYR A 673 13.15 -9.01 -14.98
CA TYR A 673 13.62 -10.28 -14.43
C TYR A 673 12.74 -11.46 -14.86
N ILE A 674 11.43 -11.34 -14.70
CA ILE A 674 10.50 -12.42 -15.03
C ILE A 674 10.59 -12.79 -16.52
N LYS A 675 10.49 -11.80 -17.41
CA LYS A 675 10.56 -12.04 -18.87
C LYS A 675 11.89 -12.65 -19.29
N MET A 676 13.01 -12.17 -18.71
CA MET A 676 14.35 -12.70 -19.01
C MET A 676 14.51 -14.13 -18.53
N THR A 677 14.20 -14.41 -17.27
CA THR A 677 14.37 -15.73 -16.66
C THR A 677 13.48 -16.78 -17.32
N VAL A 678 12.21 -16.46 -17.52
CA VAL A 678 11.27 -17.39 -18.17
C VAL A 678 11.69 -17.68 -19.62
N SER A 679 12.17 -16.67 -20.37
CA SER A 679 12.63 -16.86 -21.74
C SER A 679 13.94 -17.64 -21.82
N SER A 680 14.89 -17.41 -20.89
CA SER A 680 16.14 -18.14 -20.80
C SER A 680 15.89 -19.60 -20.47
N ASN A 681 15.07 -19.89 -19.46
CA ASN A 681 14.73 -21.26 -19.08
C ASN A 681 14.02 -22.00 -20.23
N PHE A 682 13.09 -21.33 -20.92
CA PHE A 682 12.43 -21.91 -22.08
C PHE A 682 13.41 -22.24 -23.21
N GLY A 683 14.37 -21.36 -23.52
CA GLY A 683 15.44 -21.63 -24.49
C GLY A 683 16.31 -22.81 -24.06
N ASN A 684 16.74 -22.86 -22.82
CA ASN A 684 17.58 -23.94 -22.31
C ASN A 684 16.92 -25.31 -22.44
N ILE A 685 15.58 -25.39 -22.25
CA ILE A 685 14.82 -26.64 -22.48
C ILE A 685 14.97 -27.14 -23.90
N PHE A 686 14.75 -26.30 -24.89
CA PHE A 686 14.84 -26.68 -26.29
C PHE A 686 16.25 -27.07 -26.67
N SER A 687 17.25 -26.37 -26.16
CA SER A 687 18.65 -26.68 -26.37
C SER A 687 19.04 -28.05 -25.81
N LEU A 688 18.62 -28.35 -24.59
CA LEU A 688 18.83 -29.64 -23.93
C LEU A 688 18.11 -30.78 -24.67
N LEU A 689 16.85 -30.55 -25.03
CA LEU A 689 16.06 -31.55 -25.79
C LEU A 689 16.73 -31.86 -27.12
N PHE A 690 17.13 -30.84 -27.87
CA PHE A 690 17.83 -31.01 -29.15
C PHE A 690 19.14 -31.79 -28.95
N ALA A 691 19.94 -31.40 -27.96
CA ALA A 691 21.20 -32.08 -27.66
C ALA A 691 21.01 -33.56 -27.28
N SER A 692 20.00 -33.84 -26.43
CA SER A 692 19.64 -35.21 -26.02
C SER A 692 19.21 -36.12 -27.19
N ILE A 693 18.65 -35.56 -28.27
CA ILE A 693 18.26 -36.33 -29.45
C ILE A 693 19.46 -36.66 -30.38
N PHE A 694 20.37 -35.70 -30.55
CA PHE A 694 21.40 -35.74 -31.58
C PHE A 694 22.81 -36.09 -31.08
N LEU A 695 23.10 -35.89 -29.80
CA LEU A 695 24.40 -36.19 -29.23
C LEU A 695 24.40 -37.64 -28.66
N PRO A 696 25.50 -38.39 -28.82
CA PRO A 696 25.65 -39.73 -28.28
C PRO A 696 26.15 -39.72 -26.81
N PHE A 697 26.04 -38.65 -26.09
CA PHE A 697 26.42 -38.46 -24.69
C PHE A 697 25.62 -37.28 -24.09
N LEU A 698 25.59 -37.20 -22.76
CA LEU A 698 24.92 -36.10 -22.10
C LEU A 698 25.55 -34.74 -22.44
N PRO A 699 24.77 -33.76 -22.88
CA PRO A 699 25.30 -32.48 -23.38
C PRO A 699 25.97 -31.62 -22.29
N MET A 700 25.59 -31.83 -21.05
CA MET A 700 26.15 -31.12 -19.86
C MET A 700 26.06 -32.05 -18.66
N ALA A 701 27.01 -32.00 -17.77
CA ALA A 701 26.96 -32.73 -16.51
C ALA A 701 25.84 -32.14 -15.61
N PRO A 702 25.12 -32.95 -14.82
CA PRO A 702 24.11 -32.45 -13.90
C PRO A 702 24.59 -31.33 -12.98
N VAL A 703 25.81 -31.43 -12.48
CA VAL A 703 26.41 -30.40 -11.62
C VAL A 703 26.62 -29.07 -12.34
N HIS A 704 26.92 -29.10 -13.64
CA HIS A 704 27.08 -27.86 -14.43
C HIS A 704 25.76 -27.10 -14.53
N LEU A 705 24.64 -27.80 -14.75
CA LEU A 705 23.30 -27.18 -14.81
C LEU A 705 22.95 -26.46 -13.49
N ILE A 706 23.23 -27.11 -12.36
CA ILE A 706 22.93 -26.54 -11.04
C ILE A 706 23.82 -25.30 -10.78
N VAL A 707 25.12 -25.39 -11.07
CA VAL A 707 26.06 -24.27 -10.92
C VAL A 707 25.69 -23.13 -11.86
N LEU A 708 25.33 -23.42 -13.11
CA LEU A 708 24.93 -22.43 -14.10
C LEU A 708 23.72 -21.63 -13.63
N ASN A 709 22.67 -22.31 -13.16
CA ASN A 709 21.47 -21.67 -12.67
C ASN A 709 21.74 -20.82 -11.43
N LEU A 710 22.48 -21.34 -10.44
CA LEU A 710 22.85 -20.56 -9.25
C LEU A 710 23.63 -19.30 -9.61
N VAL A 711 24.64 -19.41 -10.48
CA VAL A 711 25.46 -18.26 -10.89
C VAL A 711 24.66 -17.27 -11.71
N TYR A 712 23.77 -17.73 -12.59
CA TYR A 712 22.86 -16.87 -13.32
C TYR A 712 21.92 -16.12 -12.38
N ASP A 713 21.27 -16.81 -11.45
CA ASP A 713 20.38 -16.21 -10.46
C ASP A 713 21.10 -15.17 -9.59
N LEU A 714 22.33 -15.48 -9.15
CA LEU A 714 23.17 -14.51 -8.42
C LEU A 714 23.48 -13.26 -9.28
N SER A 715 23.68 -13.43 -10.59
CA SER A 715 23.89 -12.30 -11.50
C SER A 715 22.67 -11.39 -11.59
N CYS A 716 21.46 -11.96 -11.43
CA CYS A 716 20.21 -11.25 -11.51
C CYS A 716 19.82 -10.48 -10.22
N ILE A 717 20.50 -10.73 -9.08
CA ILE A 717 20.23 -10.04 -7.79
C ILE A 717 20.34 -8.51 -7.94
N ALA A 718 21.13 -8.01 -8.88
CA ALA A 718 21.28 -6.58 -9.12
C ALA A 718 20.17 -5.95 -9.98
N LEU A 719 19.30 -6.75 -10.62
CA LEU A 719 18.24 -6.23 -11.49
C LEU A 719 17.24 -5.29 -10.79
N PRO A 720 16.86 -5.46 -9.51
CA PRO A 720 16.08 -4.46 -8.78
C PRO A 720 16.67 -3.05 -8.80
N PHE A 721 18.00 -2.94 -9.01
CA PHE A 721 18.74 -1.67 -9.04
C PHE A 721 18.98 -1.15 -10.47
N ASP A 722 18.42 -1.80 -11.48
CA ASP A 722 18.63 -1.38 -12.87
C ASP A 722 17.89 -0.09 -13.20
N ASN A 723 18.45 0.65 -14.16
CA ASN A 723 17.84 1.88 -14.68
C ASN A 723 16.61 1.55 -15.54
N VAL A 724 15.60 2.40 -15.45
CA VAL A 724 14.36 2.30 -16.24
C VAL A 724 14.29 3.49 -17.19
N ASP A 725 13.91 3.23 -18.44
CA ASP A 725 13.77 4.25 -19.46
C ASP A 725 12.56 5.14 -19.17
N SER A 726 12.70 6.45 -19.33
CA SER A 726 11.65 7.44 -19.05
C SER A 726 10.34 7.21 -19.81
N GLU A 727 10.44 6.70 -21.04
CA GLU A 727 9.25 6.38 -21.85
C GLU A 727 8.39 5.25 -21.26
N PHE A 728 9.02 4.34 -20.53
CA PHE A 728 8.30 3.28 -19.83
C PHE A 728 7.46 3.85 -18.68
N LEU A 729 7.97 4.89 -18.00
CA LEU A 729 7.33 5.49 -16.85
C LEU A 729 6.09 6.33 -17.21
N LYS A 730 5.96 6.77 -18.47
CA LYS A 730 4.88 7.65 -18.92
C LYS A 730 3.50 7.01 -19.03
N LYS A 731 3.40 5.69 -18.92
CA LYS A 731 2.11 4.99 -19.04
C LYS A 731 1.93 3.98 -17.95
N PRO A 732 0.73 3.86 -17.38
CA PRO A 732 0.40 2.78 -16.46
C PRO A 732 0.56 1.43 -17.15
N ARG A 733 0.95 0.42 -16.38
CA ARG A 733 1.14 -0.95 -16.86
C ARG A 733 0.48 -1.93 -15.91
N ILE A 734 -0.21 -2.89 -16.48
CA ILE A 734 -0.90 -3.96 -15.75
C ILE A 734 -0.21 -5.29 -16.07
N TRP A 735 -0.12 -6.18 -15.09
CA TRP A 735 0.42 -7.52 -15.26
C TRP A 735 -0.41 -8.33 -16.26
N SER A 736 0.29 -9.07 -17.12
CA SER A 736 -0.34 -9.95 -18.09
C SER A 736 0.49 -11.20 -18.32
N ALA A 737 0.02 -12.35 -17.86
CA ALA A 737 0.64 -13.65 -18.13
C ALA A 737 0.74 -13.93 -19.64
N ASN A 738 -0.23 -13.46 -20.43
CA ASN A 738 -0.21 -13.60 -21.89
C ASN A 738 0.95 -12.83 -22.54
N SER A 739 1.32 -11.66 -22.01
CA SER A 739 2.47 -10.88 -22.48
C SER A 739 3.77 -11.66 -22.22
N ILE A 740 3.91 -12.25 -21.03
CA ILE A 740 5.08 -13.05 -20.66
C ILE A 740 5.19 -14.30 -21.52
N THR A 741 4.10 -15.03 -21.73
CA THR A 741 4.05 -16.22 -22.56
C THR A 741 4.43 -15.92 -24.02
N ARG A 742 3.90 -14.83 -24.59
CA ARG A 742 4.26 -14.38 -25.95
C ARG A 742 5.74 -14.01 -26.04
N PHE A 743 6.24 -13.28 -25.07
CA PHE A 743 7.65 -12.90 -24.99
C PHE A 743 8.57 -14.11 -24.93
N MET A 744 8.27 -15.07 -24.06
CA MET A 744 8.96 -16.35 -23.93
C MET A 744 9.00 -17.11 -25.26
N ALA A 745 7.87 -17.24 -25.96
CA ALA A 745 7.77 -17.97 -27.21
C ALA A 745 8.56 -17.32 -28.37
N TRP A 746 8.75 -16.01 -28.36
CA TRP A 746 9.51 -15.27 -29.38
C TRP A 746 11.01 -15.22 -29.09
N ILE A 747 11.38 -15.00 -27.84
CA ILE A 747 12.78 -14.75 -27.46
C ILE A 747 13.50 -16.05 -27.09
N GLY A 748 12.83 -16.97 -26.40
CA GLY A 748 13.44 -18.22 -25.93
C GLY A 748 14.09 -19.04 -27.03
N PRO A 749 13.42 -19.32 -28.18
CA PRO A 749 14.00 -20.15 -29.26
C PRO A 749 15.28 -19.56 -29.86
N ILE A 750 15.53 -18.26 -29.72
CA ILE A 750 16.74 -17.65 -30.28
C ILE A 750 17.99 -18.21 -29.61
N SER A 751 17.99 -18.33 -28.27
CA SER A 751 19.11 -18.91 -27.54
C SER A 751 19.39 -20.34 -28.01
N SER A 752 18.34 -21.15 -28.19
CA SER A 752 18.48 -22.53 -28.64
C SER A 752 19.15 -22.65 -30.01
N VAL A 753 18.91 -21.72 -30.94
CA VAL A 753 19.59 -21.72 -32.25
C VAL A 753 21.10 -21.53 -32.06
N PHE A 754 21.51 -20.67 -31.14
CA PHE A 754 22.94 -20.43 -30.87
C PHE A 754 23.57 -21.53 -30.06
N ASP A 755 22.84 -22.17 -29.13
CA ASP A 755 23.30 -23.38 -28.46
C ASP A 755 23.53 -24.52 -29.47
N VAL A 756 22.61 -24.74 -30.41
CA VAL A 756 22.82 -25.73 -31.48
C VAL A 756 24.01 -25.39 -32.34
N LEU A 757 24.21 -24.13 -32.68
CA LEU A 757 25.44 -23.68 -33.40
C LEU A 757 26.70 -24.00 -32.58
N THR A 758 26.68 -23.75 -31.29
CA THR A 758 27.76 -24.06 -30.35
C THR A 758 28.01 -25.58 -30.33
N TYR A 759 26.97 -26.41 -30.27
CA TYR A 759 27.15 -27.88 -30.35
C TYR A 759 27.86 -28.32 -31.63
N LEU A 760 27.42 -27.79 -32.79
CA LEU A 760 28.07 -28.11 -34.07
C LEU A 760 29.53 -27.65 -34.09
N LEU A 761 29.82 -26.47 -33.61
CA LEU A 761 31.20 -25.95 -33.53
C LEU A 761 32.08 -26.78 -32.57
N LEU A 762 31.58 -27.10 -31.38
CA LEU A 762 32.28 -27.92 -30.40
C LEU A 762 32.49 -29.36 -30.95
N TYR A 763 31.44 -30.00 -31.48
CA TYR A 763 31.50 -31.40 -31.89
C TYR A 763 32.38 -31.63 -33.13
N PHE A 764 32.28 -30.75 -34.13
CA PHE A 764 32.96 -30.96 -35.42
C PHE A 764 34.25 -30.17 -35.61
N ILE A 765 34.47 -29.11 -34.85
CA ILE A 765 35.61 -28.22 -35.09
C ILE A 765 36.51 -28.11 -33.86
N ILE A 766 35.99 -27.57 -32.75
CA ILE A 766 36.84 -27.10 -31.63
C ILE A 766 37.43 -28.28 -30.86
N VAL A 767 36.58 -29.23 -30.43
CA VAL A 767 37.04 -30.34 -29.63
C VAL A 767 37.92 -31.29 -30.45
N PRO A 768 37.58 -31.64 -31.71
CA PRO A 768 38.48 -32.40 -32.58
C PRO A 768 39.86 -31.75 -32.80
N MET A 769 39.94 -30.42 -32.88
CA MET A 769 41.21 -29.68 -32.95
C MET A 769 42.04 -29.84 -31.70
N ILE A 770 41.48 -30.05 -30.53
CA ILE A 770 42.17 -30.22 -29.26
C ILE A 770 42.54 -31.70 -29.05
N THR A 771 41.64 -32.62 -29.34
CA THR A 771 41.82 -34.06 -29.09
C THR A 771 42.54 -34.79 -30.23
N GLY A 772 42.71 -34.10 -31.38
CA GLY A 772 43.36 -34.68 -32.55
C GLY A 772 42.46 -35.63 -33.36
N GLY A 773 41.18 -35.73 -33.11
CA GLY A 773 40.21 -36.55 -33.83
C GLY A 773 38.75 -36.37 -33.41
N ASN A 774 37.85 -36.89 -34.22
CA ASN A 774 36.40 -36.86 -33.95
C ASN A 774 36.02 -37.82 -32.83
N TYR A 775 34.85 -37.61 -32.21
CA TYR A 775 34.32 -38.50 -31.18
C TYR A 775 34.24 -39.96 -31.65
N GLN A 776 34.76 -40.86 -30.84
CA GLN A 776 34.65 -42.29 -31.04
C GLN A 776 34.32 -42.97 -29.72
N ALA A 777 33.15 -43.55 -29.62
CA ALA A 777 32.68 -44.24 -28.43
C ALA A 777 33.68 -45.37 -28.04
N GLY A 778 34.01 -45.46 -26.76
CA GLY A 778 34.94 -46.49 -26.25
C GLY A 778 36.41 -46.22 -26.51
N SER A 779 36.81 -45.11 -27.13
CA SER A 779 38.18 -44.70 -27.28
C SER A 779 38.73 -44.13 -25.98
N GLY A 780 40.03 -44.24 -25.71
CA GLY A 780 40.67 -43.65 -24.53
C GLY A 780 40.58 -42.10 -24.49
N GLN A 781 40.16 -41.48 -25.55
CA GLN A 781 39.94 -40.03 -25.69
C GLN A 781 38.49 -39.62 -25.57
N ALA A 782 37.52 -40.55 -25.51
CA ALA A 782 36.11 -40.27 -25.48
C ALA A 782 35.72 -39.42 -24.25
N GLU A 783 36.23 -39.74 -23.08
CA GLU A 783 35.97 -39.01 -21.84
C GLU A 783 36.49 -37.57 -21.90
N THR A 784 37.69 -37.38 -22.42
CA THR A 784 38.27 -36.05 -22.62
C THR A 784 37.47 -35.24 -23.62
N PHE A 785 36.98 -35.88 -24.69
CA PHE A 785 36.13 -35.23 -25.68
C PHE A 785 34.83 -34.73 -25.04
N ILE A 786 34.15 -35.59 -24.27
CA ILE A 786 32.91 -35.24 -23.56
C ILE A 786 33.14 -34.11 -22.58
N THR A 787 34.19 -34.20 -21.78
CA THR A 787 34.50 -33.15 -20.77
C THR A 787 34.79 -31.80 -21.42
N LEU A 788 35.54 -31.75 -22.51
CA LEU A 788 35.81 -30.51 -23.25
C LEU A 788 34.54 -29.95 -23.88
N PHE A 789 33.68 -30.81 -24.46
CA PHE A 789 32.40 -30.42 -25.04
C PHE A 789 31.50 -29.80 -23.98
N GLN A 790 31.29 -30.50 -22.86
CA GLN A 790 30.45 -30.05 -21.74
C GLN A 790 30.98 -28.75 -21.15
N THR A 791 32.31 -28.60 -20.98
CA THR A 791 32.92 -27.37 -20.49
C THR A 791 32.72 -26.22 -21.46
N GLY A 792 32.84 -26.46 -22.76
CA GLY A 792 32.63 -25.44 -23.79
C GLY A 792 31.20 -24.89 -23.79
N TRP A 793 30.22 -25.78 -23.73
CA TRP A 793 28.83 -25.33 -23.65
C TRP A 793 28.49 -24.67 -22.29
N PHE A 794 29.00 -25.18 -21.18
CA PHE A 794 28.83 -24.58 -19.86
C PHE A 794 29.33 -23.12 -19.81
N VAL A 795 30.50 -22.85 -20.36
CA VAL A 795 31.07 -21.49 -20.43
C VAL A 795 30.26 -20.62 -21.40
N GLU A 796 29.86 -21.12 -22.56
CA GLU A 796 29.07 -20.38 -23.53
C GLU A 796 27.71 -19.99 -22.98
N SER A 797 27.03 -20.91 -22.31
CA SER A 797 25.68 -20.68 -21.74
C SER A 797 25.65 -19.53 -20.73
N ILE A 798 26.63 -19.39 -19.84
CA ILE A 798 26.65 -18.25 -18.90
C ILE A 798 26.89 -16.92 -19.62
N TRP A 799 27.72 -16.92 -20.69
CA TRP A 799 27.94 -15.71 -21.47
C TRP A 799 26.70 -15.28 -22.25
N THR A 800 26.05 -16.18 -22.92
CA THR A 800 24.79 -15.88 -23.66
C THR A 800 23.69 -15.46 -22.72
N GLN A 801 23.48 -16.15 -21.59
CA GLN A 801 22.48 -15.82 -20.58
C GLN A 801 22.74 -14.46 -19.89
N THR A 802 23.99 -14.12 -19.62
CA THR A 802 24.33 -12.82 -19.01
C THR A 802 24.29 -11.69 -20.02
N MET A 803 24.75 -11.91 -21.25
CA MET A 803 24.75 -10.88 -22.31
C MET A 803 23.33 -10.55 -22.78
N VAL A 804 22.40 -11.52 -22.80
CA VAL A 804 21.02 -11.26 -23.20
C VAL A 804 20.29 -10.33 -22.23
N ILE A 805 20.69 -10.28 -20.96
CA ILE A 805 20.15 -9.32 -19.98
C ILE A 805 20.26 -7.89 -20.52
N TYR A 806 21.40 -7.53 -21.09
CA TYR A 806 21.59 -6.19 -21.65
C TYR A 806 20.68 -5.89 -22.85
N MET A 807 20.36 -6.92 -23.62
CA MET A 807 19.52 -6.77 -24.81
C MET A 807 18.02 -6.69 -24.44
N LEU A 808 17.62 -7.42 -23.41
CA LEU A 808 16.20 -7.57 -23.05
C LEU A 808 15.70 -6.49 -22.07
N ARG A 809 16.61 -5.86 -21.30
CA ARG A 809 16.25 -4.90 -20.25
C ARG A 809 15.56 -3.63 -20.74
N SER A 810 15.68 -3.32 -22.02
CA SER A 810 15.16 -2.08 -22.63
C SER A 810 14.80 -2.33 -24.10
N PRO A 811 13.78 -1.65 -24.64
CA PRO A 811 13.52 -1.64 -26.09
C PRO A 811 14.64 -0.98 -26.90
N LYS A 812 15.45 -0.12 -26.26
CA LYS A 812 16.54 0.67 -26.86
C LYS A 812 17.83 -0.16 -27.04
N LEU A 813 18.77 0.39 -27.78
CA LEU A 813 20.11 -0.23 -27.93
C LEU A 813 20.89 -0.09 -26.61
N PRO A 814 21.40 -1.23 -26.07
CA PRO A 814 22.15 -1.20 -24.82
C PRO A 814 23.43 -0.40 -24.96
N PHE A 815 23.88 0.19 -23.85
CA PHE A 815 25.08 1.04 -23.72
C PHE A 815 25.08 2.34 -24.51
N VAL A 816 24.35 2.41 -25.64
CA VAL A 816 24.28 3.62 -26.50
C VAL A 816 23.07 4.48 -26.12
N GLN A 817 21.88 3.92 -26.14
CA GLN A 817 20.62 4.63 -25.87
C GLN A 817 20.07 4.39 -24.46
N SER A 818 20.32 3.23 -23.89
CA SER A 818 19.92 2.88 -22.53
C SER A 818 21.08 2.22 -21.79
N ARG A 819 21.55 2.86 -20.72
CA ARG A 819 22.68 2.38 -19.92
C ARG A 819 22.20 1.51 -18.78
N PRO A 820 22.72 0.26 -18.63
CA PRO A 820 22.51 -0.56 -17.46
C PRO A 820 23.06 0.12 -16.20
N ALA A 821 22.51 -0.21 -15.04
CA ALA A 821 23.11 0.18 -13.78
C ALA A 821 24.48 -0.51 -13.60
N LEU A 822 25.40 0.18 -12.95
CA LEU A 822 26.76 -0.35 -12.73
C LEU A 822 26.73 -1.66 -11.94
N SER A 823 25.80 -1.79 -10.98
CA SER A 823 25.59 -3.03 -10.22
C SER A 823 25.28 -4.23 -11.13
N VAL A 824 24.41 -4.03 -12.14
CA VAL A 824 24.06 -5.08 -13.10
C VAL A 824 25.29 -5.47 -13.94
N ILE A 825 26.07 -4.49 -14.39
CA ILE A 825 27.28 -4.75 -15.17
C ILE A 825 28.28 -5.56 -14.35
N VAL A 826 28.52 -5.15 -13.09
CA VAL A 826 29.49 -5.81 -12.21
C VAL A 826 29.07 -7.25 -11.90
N THR A 827 27.81 -7.48 -11.53
CA THR A 827 27.34 -8.83 -11.17
C THR A 827 27.33 -9.78 -12.35
N THR A 828 26.86 -9.37 -13.53
CA THR A 828 26.82 -10.20 -14.72
C THR A 828 28.21 -10.51 -15.27
N MET A 829 29.11 -9.51 -15.28
CA MET A 829 30.51 -9.73 -15.71
C MET A 829 31.25 -10.60 -14.71
N ALA A 830 31.08 -10.40 -13.41
CA ALA A 830 31.68 -11.25 -12.38
C ALA A 830 31.20 -12.70 -12.52
N ALA A 831 29.92 -12.94 -12.78
CA ALA A 831 29.33 -14.26 -13.02
C ALA A 831 29.98 -14.95 -14.25
N ALA A 832 30.04 -14.26 -15.39
CA ALA A 832 30.60 -14.79 -16.61
C ALA A 832 32.12 -15.09 -16.46
N LEU A 833 32.85 -14.18 -15.85
CA LEU A 833 34.29 -14.38 -15.61
C LEU A 833 34.57 -15.48 -14.57
N PHE A 834 33.73 -15.57 -13.53
CA PHE A 834 33.85 -16.64 -12.54
C PHE A 834 33.70 -18.02 -13.21
N VAL A 835 32.62 -18.26 -13.96
CA VAL A 835 32.41 -19.54 -14.65
C VAL A 835 33.54 -19.82 -15.66
N THR A 836 34.01 -18.80 -16.40
CA THR A 836 35.13 -18.93 -17.34
C THR A 836 36.43 -19.33 -16.64
N SER A 837 36.61 -18.93 -15.39
CA SER A 837 37.82 -19.27 -14.60
C SER A 837 37.80 -20.68 -13.99
N LEU A 838 36.61 -21.28 -13.82
CA LEU A 838 36.43 -22.58 -13.16
C LEU A 838 37.29 -23.72 -13.81
N PRO A 839 37.34 -23.87 -15.16
CA PRO A 839 38.13 -24.89 -15.81
C PRO A 839 39.64 -24.77 -15.58
N TYR A 840 40.13 -23.60 -15.14
CA TYR A 840 41.53 -23.31 -14.85
C TYR A 840 41.82 -23.25 -13.36
N SER A 841 40.84 -23.53 -12.52
CA SER A 841 40.93 -23.45 -11.06
C SER A 841 41.17 -24.82 -10.41
N LEU A 842 41.40 -24.84 -9.10
CA LEU A 842 41.45 -26.06 -8.28
C LEU A 842 40.12 -26.83 -8.28
N PHE A 843 39.03 -26.19 -8.66
CA PHE A 843 37.71 -26.80 -8.73
C PHE A 843 37.46 -27.54 -10.05
N ALA A 844 38.37 -27.47 -11.02
CA ALA A 844 38.19 -28.06 -12.35
C ALA A 844 37.94 -29.57 -12.28
N SER A 845 38.70 -30.30 -11.45
CA SER A 845 38.51 -31.73 -11.26
C SER A 845 37.21 -32.07 -10.56
N VAL A 846 36.82 -31.28 -9.58
CA VAL A 846 35.59 -31.46 -8.80
C VAL A 846 34.33 -31.21 -9.67
N LEU A 847 34.39 -30.20 -10.53
CA LEU A 847 33.32 -29.86 -11.46
C LEU A 847 33.40 -30.64 -12.78
N LYS A 848 34.37 -31.57 -12.96
CA LYS A 848 34.56 -32.30 -14.22
C LYS A 848 34.65 -31.36 -15.43
N THR A 849 35.47 -30.29 -15.30
CA THR A 849 35.70 -29.32 -16.39
C THR A 849 37.18 -29.43 -16.87
N ALA A 850 37.42 -29.06 -18.11
CA ALA A 850 38.75 -29.10 -18.72
C ALA A 850 39.12 -27.73 -19.32
N PRO A 851 40.42 -27.33 -19.28
CA PRO A 851 40.89 -26.08 -19.87
C PRO A 851 40.58 -25.99 -21.37
N LEU A 852 40.00 -24.88 -21.78
CA LEU A 852 39.69 -24.57 -23.18
C LEU A 852 40.84 -23.79 -23.85
N ASN A 853 41.03 -23.96 -25.13
CA ASN A 853 42.10 -23.27 -25.86
C ASN A 853 41.69 -21.85 -26.31
N GLY A 854 42.67 -21.03 -26.74
CA GLY A 854 42.41 -19.66 -27.18
C GLY A 854 41.48 -19.58 -28.41
N THR A 855 41.46 -20.60 -29.26
CA THR A 855 40.60 -20.67 -30.44
C THR A 855 39.12 -20.73 -30.04
N TYR A 856 38.78 -21.41 -28.94
CA TYR A 856 37.43 -21.46 -28.41
C TYR A 856 36.89 -20.04 -28.08
N PHE A 857 37.72 -19.21 -27.45
CA PHE A 857 37.27 -17.85 -27.06
C PHE A 857 37.04 -16.92 -28.25
N LEU A 858 37.75 -17.14 -29.37
CA LEU A 858 37.44 -16.43 -30.62
C LEU A 858 36.07 -16.82 -31.18
N PHE A 859 35.72 -18.10 -31.17
CA PHE A 859 34.40 -18.56 -31.57
C PHE A 859 33.33 -18.10 -30.59
N LEU A 860 33.58 -18.14 -29.28
CA LEU A 860 32.67 -17.64 -28.26
C LEU A 860 32.32 -16.16 -28.50
N LEU A 861 33.32 -15.30 -28.74
CA LEU A 861 33.07 -13.89 -29.04
C LEU A 861 32.24 -13.71 -30.31
N LEU A 862 32.48 -14.50 -31.36
CA LEU A 862 31.67 -14.47 -32.59
C LEU A 862 30.22 -14.89 -32.30
N ILE A 863 30.03 -15.99 -31.56
CA ILE A 863 28.67 -16.49 -31.18
C ILE A 863 27.93 -15.40 -30.39
N ILE A 864 28.56 -14.79 -29.38
CA ILE A 864 27.95 -13.73 -28.57
C ILE A 864 27.57 -12.54 -29.47
N ALA A 865 28.45 -12.10 -30.35
CA ALA A 865 28.18 -10.98 -31.26
C ALA A 865 26.96 -11.28 -32.18
N LEU A 866 26.93 -12.46 -32.80
CA LEU A 866 25.82 -12.89 -33.65
C LEU A 866 24.52 -13.05 -32.87
N TYR A 867 24.58 -13.59 -31.68
CA TYR A 867 23.45 -13.72 -30.77
C TYR A 867 22.87 -12.36 -30.43
N MET A 868 23.70 -11.40 -30.01
CA MET A 868 23.24 -10.04 -29.67
C MET A 868 22.57 -9.35 -30.87
N VAL A 869 23.12 -9.52 -32.09
CA VAL A 869 22.51 -8.98 -33.32
C VAL A 869 21.15 -9.65 -33.59
N SER A 870 21.08 -10.97 -33.46
CA SER A 870 19.84 -11.72 -33.70
C SER A 870 18.73 -11.36 -32.71
N VAL A 871 19.07 -11.28 -31.43
CA VAL A 871 18.12 -10.82 -30.40
C VAL A 871 17.62 -9.41 -30.69
N THR A 872 18.51 -8.50 -31.15
CA THR A 872 18.11 -7.14 -31.53
C THR A 872 17.15 -7.13 -32.70
N LEU A 873 17.37 -7.95 -33.72
CA LEU A 873 16.48 -8.04 -34.87
C LEU A 873 15.09 -8.58 -34.46
N VAL A 874 15.07 -9.68 -33.72
CA VAL A 874 13.81 -10.25 -33.22
C VAL A 874 13.08 -9.30 -32.27
N LYS A 875 13.80 -8.58 -31.41
CA LYS A 875 13.25 -7.50 -30.58
C LYS A 875 12.50 -6.45 -31.43
N HIS A 876 13.10 -5.97 -32.50
CA HIS A 876 12.46 -5.00 -33.40
C HIS A 876 11.19 -5.57 -34.05
N LEU A 877 11.23 -6.84 -34.48
CA LEU A 877 10.08 -7.53 -35.06
C LEU A 877 8.96 -7.70 -34.03
N TYR A 878 9.30 -8.09 -32.82
CA TYR A 878 8.35 -8.24 -31.72
C TYR A 878 7.65 -6.93 -31.39
N ILE A 879 8.42 -5.85 -31.21
CA ILE A 879 7.89 -4.51 -30.91
C ILE A 879 7.01 -4.02 -32.07
N LYS A 880 7.42 -4.23 -33.32
CA LYS A 880 6.62 -3.86 -34.49
C LYS A 880 5.29 -4.62 -34.54
N ARG A 881 5.26 -5.90 -34.10
CA ARG A 881 4.08 -6.78 -34.14
C ARG A 881 3.11 -6.53 -33.02
N TYR A 882 3.60 -6.35 -31.79
CA TYR A 882 2.79 -6.28 -30.57
C TYR A 882 2.71 -4.88 -29.95
N ARG A 883 3.54 -3.94 -30.38
CA ARG A 883 3.67 -2.58 -29.85
C ARG A 883 3.96 -2.54 -28.34
N GLU A 884 4.50 -3.62 -27.80
CA GLU A 884 4.91 -3.77 -26.40
C GLU A 884 6.32 -4.36 -26.35
N TRP A 885 7.01 -4.17 -25.21
CA TRP A 885 8.29 -4.84 -24.95
C TRP A 885 8.34 -5.34 -23.50
N LEU A 886 8.23 -4.43 -22.53
CA LEU A 886 8.21 -4.73 -21.08
C LEU A 886 6.84 -4.46 -20.51
#